data_05d6e3165ac848392148910b59f7ebb5
#
_entry.id   05d6e3165ac848392148910b59f7ebb5
#
_cell.length_a   1.000
_cell.length_b   1.000
_cell.length_c   1.000
_cell.angle_alpha   90.00
_cell.angle_beta   90.00
_cell.angle_gamma   90.00
#
_symmetry.space_group_name_H-M   'P 1'
#
loop_
_entity.id
_entity.type
_entity.pdbx_description
1 polymer ?
#
loop_
_entity_poly.entity_id
_entity_poly.type
_entity_poly.pdbx_seq_one_letter_code
_entity_poly.pdbx_strand_id
1 'polypeptide(L)'
;MVLVKEPVKAFKKNCLLNGEDCIWAYYHVFPRTISKNTPKKTQEIKEMMARLLLLLADYEDVELVMYPRTMNLRTKFDTLGKGFSPDSQAIGAYYAKETVTLLEREGQVYRPSFILGIKVKEKATVESFHDVINLIWLDLAGSLARLFGLEVDDLETLFSESDPYVKEVTQLLYSFSIRPLVKKELLYLNRLQYIRGMAHKVEEQNNWEVLKDNQGTYIRIPKEHKGLLQLEDELGTSYLALLPIGETPENMKNCDLFQFAQDLSFPAELRMKIHYPRLKGQGGIGLKLNWLSERFKTEHKELVQNDEEPSERLLTVRGLVKHLKQRVDNGQPVVDWIACFIVYGQTVEEVRQNSATVIQQLHTTIHIHRAKNDQRELFYKCLLGQPLGRQLHWKHRTTVEAVGEWLFSAVSELGMESGWYIGRQDTLGDGGSRGEKTPLEELIYASNRFVFLNLLAIAEGIKGALFDAPHVAVTGKTGKGKTFLVGLLFLYSSFMNVQSLFVDPKGEKRKWFTKLIQDPYYQKHYPLFVEHLQKMSYVTLDATNPRNYGVLDPIVCLSRVDAKQVAQDMIDELSPLGTNHLLKGAVLKGIQEVLVQKEAGQQVGLMHVVEYLEQMEQKEVREYGEFLRLTVEDSILRLGFSYGENPGLDFNAKTTILEIQDLKLPNDNVRPELYTDADRKSLCLMISLGRFCEMFGKRDSSKKTAIYFTEAWVFNNSNAGRSIIAAMARVGRSQMNQLVLDTQFIGDLGSDKEKGNFGVVFAFDEDSEREKILTHLRLEVNEANLAEMSHMIKGQCWMLDPYGRVGKLNVHSLFEEMTAALQTTEKTSHSQVEEQDTLIMQ
;
A
#
# COMPACT_ATOMS: atom_id res chain seq x y z
N MET A 1 -8.00 -41.12 14.43
CA MET A 1 -7.94 -39.75 14.98
C MET A 1 -7.42 -39.83 16.39
N VAL A 2 -6.63 -38.89 16.79
CA VAL A 2 -6.10 -38.79 18.16
C VAL A 2 -6.50 -37.41 18.67
N LEU A 3 -7.09 -37.33 19.84
CA LEU A 3 -7.38 -36.08 20.52
C LEU A 3 -6.06 -35.35 20.77
N VAL A 4 -5.97 -34.07 20.42
CA VAL A 4 -4.76 -33.29 20.63
C VAL A 4 -4.59 -33.03 22.13
N LYS A 5 -3.48 -33.48 22.66
CA LYS A 5 -3.13 -33.20 24.05
C LYS A 5 -2.67 -31.74 24.16
N GLU A 6 -3.30 -30.99 25.04
CA GLU A 6 -2.92 -29.60 25.34
C GLU A 6 -1.61 -29.57 26.15
N PRO A 7 -0.56 -28.91 25.59
CA PRO A 7 0.70 -28.81 26.31
C PRO A 7 0.75 -27.64 27.32
N VAL A 8 -0.33 -26.88 27.44
CA VAL A 8 -0.45 -25.71 28.32
C VAL A 8 -1.29 -26.08 29.53
N LYS A 9 -0.80 -25.73 30.71
CA LYS A 9 -1.47 -25.98 31.98
C LYS A 9 -2.31 -24.81 32.47
N ALA A 10 -1.81 -23.57 32.33
CA ALA A 10 -2.49 -22.39 32.84
C ALA A 10 -2.07 -21.09 32.13
N PHE A 11 -2.92 -20.06 32.27
CA PHE A 11 -2.68 -18.70 31.74
C PHE A 11 -2.89 -17.65 32.83
N LYS A 12 -1.95 -16.73 32.99
CA LYS A 12 -2.07 -15.56 33.89
C LYS A 12 -1.50 -14.30 33.19
N LYS A 13 -2.35 -13.27 33.00
CA LYS A 13 -1.99 -12.05 32.25
C LYS A 13 -1.48 -12.37 30.83
N ASN A 14 -0.24 -12.03 30.52
CA ASN A 14 0.45 -12.36 29.27
C ASN A 14 1.35 -13.61 29.38
N CYS A 15 1.19 -14.39 30.44
CA CYS A 15 2.03 -15.56 30.72
C CYS A 15 1.23 -16.85 30.51
N LEU A 16 1.96 -17.86 30.07
CA LEU A 16 1.54 -19.22 29.85
C LEU A 16 2.45 -20.17 30.63
N LEU A 17 1.88 -21.10 31.41
CA LEU A 17 2.59 -22.22 32.03
C LEU A 17 2.45 -23.44 31.12
N ASN A 18 3.55 -24.02 30.67
CA ASN A 18 3.53 -25.21 29.83
C ASN A 18 3.55 -26.52 30.65
N GLY A 19 3.47 -27.66 29.95
CA GLY A 19 3.48 -29.00 30.56
C GLY A 19 4.78 -29.36 31.28
N GLU A 20 5.87 -28.69 31.00
CA GLU A 20 7.17 -28.86 31.62
C GLU A 20 7.42 -27.91 32.82
N ASP A 21 6.36 -27.25 33.29
CA ASP A 21 6.40 -26.26 34.38
C ASP A 21 7.26 -25.02 34.08
N CYS A 22 7.42 -24.70 32.81
CA CYS A 22 8.12 -23.51 32.37
C CYS A 22 7.14 -22.40 32.05
N ILE A 23 7.45 -21.18 32.51
CA ILE A 23 6.64 -19.98 32.22
C ILE A 23 7.19 -19.29 30.98
N TRP A 24 6.27 -18.97 30.08
CA TRP A 24 6.51 -18.19 28.88
C TRP A 24 5.72 -16.89 28.94
N ALA A 25 6.37 -15.77 28.66
CA ALA A 25 5.73 -14.46 28.56
C ALA A 25 5.59 -14.05 27.08
N TYR A 26 4.42 -13.57 26.71
CA TYR A 26 4.07 -13.25 25.33
C TYR A 26 3.81 -11.76 25.13
N TYR A 27 4.33 -11.25 24.02
CA TYR A 27 4.33 -9.85 23.70
C TYR A 27 3.89 -9.63 22.26
N HIS A 28 3.10 -8.59 22.03
CA HIS A 28 2.80 -8.09 20.70
C HIS A 28 3.89 -7.14 20.23
N VAL A 29 4.48 -7.43 19.10
CA VAL A 29 5.48 -6.58 18.43
C VAL A 29 4.76 -5.71 17.39
N PHE A 30 4.79 -4.39 17.57
CA PHE A 30 4.17 -3.49 16.63
C PHE A 30 4.91 -3.53 15.29
N PRO A 31 4.18 -3.67 14.17
CA PRO A 31 4.79 -3.71 12.86
C PRO A 31 5.48 -2.38 12.53
N ARG A 32 6.61 -2.48 11.84
CA ARG A 32 7.38 -1.34 11.34
C ARG A 32 7.28 -1.32 9.83
N THR A 33 6.73 -0.25 9.31
CA THR A 33 6.54 -0.12 7.88
C THR A 33 7.87 0.13 7.18
N ILE A 34 8.17 -0.69 6.19
CA ILE A 34 9.26 -0.55 5.23
C ILE A 34 8.73 -0.08 3.88
N SER A 35 9.60 0.53 3.09
CA SER A 35 9.26 0.98 1.76
C SER A 35 10.51 0.96 0.87
N LYS A 36 10.32 0.75 -0.41
CA LYS A 36 11.43 0.71 -1.40
C LYS A 36 12.28 1.99 -1.40
N ASN A 37 11.69 3.13 -1.13
CA ASN A 37 12.40 4.42 -1.08
C ASN A 37 13.11 4.71 0.26
N THR A 38 13.07 3.77 1.20
CA THR A 38 13.72 3.91 2.51
C THR A 38 14.59 2.70 2.88
N PRO A 39 15.60 2.32 2.07
CA PRO A 39 16.43 1.14 2.34
C PRO A 39 17.20 1.26 3.66
N LYS A 40 17.59 2.45 4.08
CA LYS A 40 18.22 2.69 5.40
C LYS A 40 17.33 2.24 6.55
N LYS A 41 16.03 2.53 6.47
CA LYS A 41 15.07 2.11 7.50
C LYS A 41 14.93 0.59 7.58
N THR A 42 14.98 -0.09 6.44
CA THR A 42 15.01 -1.56 6.40
C THR A 42 16.25 -2.10 7.11
N GLN A 43 17.42 -1.51 6.87
CA GLN A 43 18.65 -1.87 7.55
C GLN A 43 18.59 -1.60 9.06
N GLU A 44 18.04 -0.46 9.47
CA GLU A 44 17.84 -0.15 10.90
C GLU A 44 16.93 -1.17 11.60
N ILE A 45 15.92 -1.70 10.92
CA ILE A 45 15.05 -2.74 11.47
C ILE A 45 15.83 -4.06 11.65
N LYS A 46 16.64 -4.45 10.66
CA LYS A 46 17.51 -5.63 10.75
C LYS A 46 18.45 -5.54 11.95
N GLU A 47 19.13 -4.42 12.10
CA GLU A 47 20.05 -4.16 13.23
C GLU A 47 19.33 -4.09 14.58
N MET A 48 18.13 -3.52 14.61
CA MET A 48 17.30 -3.47 15.80
C MET A 48 16.88 -4.89 16.23
N MET A 49 16.48 -5.74 15.28
CA MET A 49 16.13 -7.13 15.57
C MET A 49 17.33 -7.92 16.06
N ALA A 50 18.50 -7.75 15.47
CA ALA A 50 19.72 -8.37 15.94
C ALA A 50 20.05 -7.93 17.38
N ARG A 51 19.92 -6.64 17.70
CA ARG A 51 20.11 -6.10 19.05
C ARG A 51 19.10 -6.68 20.05
N LEU A 52 17.82 -6.76 19.65
CA LEU A 52 16.79 -7.39 20.50
C LEU A 52 17.17 -8.83 20.84
N LEU A 53 17.53 -9.62 19.84
CA LEU A 53 17.94 -11.02 20.04
C LEU A 53 19.21 -11.15 20.88
N LEU A 54 20.17 -10.23 20.75
CA LEU A 54 21.36 -10.19 21.62
C LEU A 54 20.98 -9.95 23.08
N LEU A 55 20.06 -9.05 23.36
CA LEU A 55 19.58 -8.76 24.71
C LEU A 55 18.78 -9.93 25.31
N LEU A 56 18.16 -10.75 24.45
CA LEU A 56 17.43 -11.94 24.88
C LEU A 56 18.33 -13.19 25.05
N ALA A 57 19.65 -13.08 24.85
CA ALA A 57 20.57 -14.22 24.92
C ALA A 57 20.66 -14.85 26.33
N ASP A 58 20.29 -14.12 27.38
CA ASP A 58 20.24 -14.63 28.76
C ASP A 58 19.02 -15.55 29.01
N TYR A 59 18.01 -15.52 28.12
CA TYR A 59 16.81 -16.35 28.18
C TYR A 59 17.00 -17.55 27.23
N GLU A 60 16.87 -18.77 27.74
CA GLU A 60 17.22 -19.99 26.99
C GLU A 60 16.48 -20.17 25.69
N ASP A 61 15.16 -19.90 25.68
CA ASP A 61 14.31 -20.13 24.55
C ASP A 61 13.43 -18.89 24.22
N VAL A 62 13.37 -18.56 22.95
CA VAL A 62 12.58 -17.47 22.39
C VAL A 62 11.81 -17.98 21.19
N GLU A 63 10.61 -17.47 20.97
CA GLU A 63 9.86 -17.76 19.75
C GLU A 63 9.40 -16.49 19.05
N LEU A 64 9.49 -16.51 17.73
CA LEU A 64 8.98 -15.49 16.84
C LEU A 64 7.81 -16.08 16.07
N VAL A 65 6.65 -15.44 16.17
CA VAL A 65 5.43 -15.89 15.51
C VAL A 65 4.88 -14.76 14.65
N MET A 66 4.71 -15.03 13.37
CA MET A 66 3.91 -14.21 12.48
C MET A 66 2.67 -15.03 12.10
N TYR A 67 1.50 -14.46 12.30
CA TYR A 67 0.26 -15.07 11.89
C TYR A 67 -0.66 -14.06 11.20
N PRO A 68 -1.48 -14.50 10.23
CA PRO A 68 -2.45 -13.65 9.58
C PRO A 68 -3.64 -13.40 10.51
N ARG A 69 -3.88 -12.14 10.84
CA ARG A 69 -5.03 -11.71 11.62
C ARG A 69 -6.10 -11.19 10.67
N THR A 70 -7.29 -11.74 10.74
CA THR A 70 -8.44 -11.30 9.95
C THR A 70 -8.74 -9.82 10.22
N MET A 71 -8.92 -9.05 9.15
CA MET A 71 -9.24 -7.64 9.20
C MET A 71 -10.76 -7.44 9.12
N ASN A 72 -11.32 -6.67 10.03
CA ASN A 72 -12.71 -6.27 9.94
C ASN A 72 -12.87 -5.11 8.94
N LEU A 73 -13.17 -5.43 7.70
CA LEU A 73 -13.40 -4.43 6.66
C LEU A 73 -14.64 -3.58 6.94
N ARG A 74 -15.70 -4.15 7.51
CA ARG A 74 -16.96 -3.44 7.77
C ARG A 74 -16.74 -2.20 8.62
N THR A 75 -16.01 -2.32 9.73
CA THR A 75 -15.70 -1.17 10.59
C THR A 75 -14.93 -0.05 9.85
N LYS A 76 -14.09 -0.41 8.89
CA LYS A 76 -13.34 0.57 8.08
C LYS A 76 -14.25 1.31 7.11
N PHE A 77 -15.16 0.60 6.47
CA PHE A 77 -16.13 1.19 5.55
C PHE A 77 -17.24 1.95 6.30
N ASP A 78 -17.60 1.56 7.51
CA ASP A 78 -18.49 2.36 8.38
C ASP A 78 -17.85 3.73 8.69
N THR A 79 -16.55 3.77 8.88
CA THR A 79 -15.81 5.04 9.07
C THR A 79 -15.81 5.87 7.78
N LEU A 80 -15.64 5.26 6.63
CA LEU A 80 -15.72 5.93 5.32
C LEU A 80 -17.12 6.53 5.10
N GLY A 81 -18.16 5.79 5.50
CA GLY A 81 -19.58 6.21 5.36
C GLY A 81 -19.94 7.51 6.04
N LYS A 82 -19.19 7.93 7.06
CA LYS A 82 -19.37 9.24 7.72
C LYS A 82 -19.04 10.42 6.82
N GLY A 83 -18.28 10.18 5.76
CA GLY A 83 -17.90 11.20 4.76
C GLY A 83 -18.83 11.28 3.56
N PHE A 84 -19.91 10.48 3.48
CA PHE A 84 -20.81 10.51 2.33
C PHE A 84 -21.68 11.78 2.32
N SER A 85 -22.00 12.26 1.12
CA SER A 85 -22.94 13.34 0.96
C SER A 85 -24.37 12.85 1.18
N PRO A 86 -25.27 13.65 1.77
CA PRO A 86 -26.68 13.30 1.92
C PRO A 86 -27.32 12.83 0.60
N ASP A 87 -27.05 13.50 -0.49
CA ASP A 87 -27.60 13.20 -1.82
C ASP A 87 -27.04 11.88 -2.43
N SER A 88 -25.89 11.43 -1.96
CA SER A 88 -25.22 10.21 -2.45
C SER A 88 -25.10 9.14 -1.36
N GLN A 89 -25.80 9.30 -0.23
CA GLN A 89 -25.71 8.36 0.90
C GLN A 89 -26.09 6.95 0.49
N ALA A 90 -27.18 6.79 -0.27
CA ALA A 90 -27.65 5.48 -0.70
C ALA A 90 -26.64 4.76 -1.58
N ILE A 91 -26.12 5.42 -2.60
CA ILE A 91 -25.14 4.84 -3.52
C ILE A 91 -23.78 4.63 -2.86
N GLY A 92 -23.31 5.58 -2.04
CA GLY A 92 -22.06 5.43 -1.28
C GLY A 92 -22.10 4.23 -0.33
N ALA A 93 -23.21 4.08 0.41
CA ALA A 93 -23.41 2.94 1.31
C ALA A 93 -23.52 1.61 0.55
N TYR A 94 -24.18 1.60 -0.61
CA TYR A 94 -24.26 0.43 -1.48
C TYR A 94 -22.85 -0.03 -1.90
N TYR A 95 -22.04 0.86 -2.50
CA TYR A 95 -20.69 0.50 -2.95
C TYR A 95 -19.75 0.17 -1.81
N ALA A 96 -19.88 0.83 -0.67
CA ALA A 96 -19.11 0.49 0.53
C ALA A 96 -19.40 -0.95 0.99
N LYS A 97 -20.68 -1.33 1.05
CA LYS A 97 -21.12 -2.69 1.43
C LYS A 97 -20.70 -3.73 0.40
N GLU A 98 -20.92 -3.45 -0.88
CA GLU A 98 -20.54 -4.38 -1.96
C GLU A 98 -19.03 -4.57 -2.04
N THR A 99 -18.22 -3.52 -1.83
CA THR A 99 -16.76 -3.66 -1.73
C THR A 99 -16.37 -4.67 -0.65
N VAL A 100 -16.96 -4.56 0.54
CA VAL A 100 -16.71 -5.53 1.62
C VAL A 100 -17.11 -6.93 1.20
N THR A 101 -18.30 -7.07 0.62
CA THR A 101 -18.86 -8.38 0.20
C THR A 101 -17.98 -9.04 -0.86
N LEU A 102 -17.54 -8.30 -1.87
CA LEU A 102 -16.68 -8.81 -2.95
C LEU A 102 -15.30 -9.19 -2.42
N LEU A 103 -14.66 -8.34 -1.61
CA LEU A 103 -13.35 -8.64 -1.05
C LEU A 103 -13.39 -9.82 -0.06
N GLU A 104 -14.46 -9.95 0.76
CA GLU A 104 -14.65 -11.10 1.65
C GLU A 104 -14.97 -12.40 0.86
N ARG A 105 -15.60 -12.31 -0.32
CA ARG A 105 -15.86 -13.46 -1.20
C ARG A 105 -14.59 -14.01 -1.84
N GLU A 106 -13.65 -13.16 -2.21
CA GLU A 106 -12.36 -13.57 -2.76
C GLU A 106 -11.45 -14.26 -1.72
N GLY A 107 -11.73 -14.12 -0.44
CA GLY A 107 -11.02 -14.75 0.66
C GLY A 107 -10.98 -13.88 1.91
N GLN A 108 -10.41 -14.41 2.98
CA GLN A 108 -10.24 -13.63 4.20
C GLN A 108 -9.19 -12.53 4.00
N VAL A 109 -9.58 -11.29 4.20
CA VAL A 109 -8.66 -10.16 4.23
C VAL A 109 -7.92 -10.17 5.57
N TYR A 110 -6.61 -10.27 5.54
CA TYR A 110 -5.79 -10.34 6.74
C TYR A 110 -4.60 -9.38 6.72
N ARG A 111 -4.12 -9.08 7.91
CA ARG A 111 -2.84 -8.39 8.14
C ARG A 111 -1.92 -9.25 8.99
N PRO A 112 -0.60 -9.19 8.78
CA PRO A 112 0.34 -9.90 9.62
C PRO A 112 0.31 -9.34 11.05
N SER A 113 0.34 -10.23 12.03
CA SER A 113 0.51 -9.92 13.43
C SER A 113 1.76 -10.62 13.95
N PHE A 114 2.57 -9.91 14.72
CA PHE A 114 3.86 -10.39 15.18
C PHE A 114 3.85 -10.56 16.70
N ILE A 115 4.23 -11.76 17.14
CA ILE A 115 4.26 -12.15 18.55
C ILE A 115 5.67 -12.62 18.90
N LEU A 116 6.17 -12.14 20.02
CA LEU A 116 7.40 -12.56 20.64
C LEU A 116 7.05 -13.34 21.90
N GLY A 117 7.49 -14.60 22.00
CA GLY A 117 7.41 -15.42 23.19
C GLY A 117 8.79 -15.59 23.81
N ILE A 118 8.90 -15.49 25.13
CA ILE A 118 10.16 -15.61 25.86
C ILE A 118 9.95 -16.56 27.03
N LYS A 119 10.77 -17.61 27.13
CA LYS A 119 10.82 -18.48 28.30
C LYS A 119 11.44 -17.71 29.45
N VAL A 120 10.62 -17.39 30.44
CA VAL A 120 11.05 -16.65 31.61
C VAL A 120 11.66 -17.63 32.58
N LYS A 121 12.91 -17.43 32.91
CA LYS A 121 13.65 -18.27 33.88
C LYS A 121 14.35 -17.38 34.88
N GLU A 122 14.46 -17.90 36.11
CA GLU A 122 15.38 -17.36 37.08
C GLU A 122 16.77 -17.30 36.45
N LYS A 123 17.41 -16.15 36.46
CA LYS A 123 18.83 -16.06 36.09
C LYS A 123 19.58 -16.94 37.06
N ALA A 124 19.94 -18.17 36.69
CA ALA A 124 20.77 -19.02 37.47
C ALA A 124 22.16 -18.40 37.53
N THR A 125 22.38 -17.50 38.44
CA THR A 125 23.71 -17.19 38.98
C THR A 125 24.21 -18.42 39.71
N VAL A 126 24.73 -19.39 38.96
CA VAL A 126 25.39 -20.55 39.55
C VAL A 126 26.69 -20.07 40.11
N GLU A 127 26.68 -19.45 41.27
CA GLU A 127 27.88 -19.09 42.02
C GLU A 127 28.34 -20.18 43.00
N SER A 128 27.53 -21.21 43.28
CA SER A 128 27.96 -22.29 44.17
C SER A 128 27.40 -23.68 43.83
N PHE A 129 28.15 -24.71 44.16
CA PHE A 129 27.76 -26.12 44.05
C PHE A 129 26.51 -26.46 44.89
N HIS A 130 26.20 -25.62 45.89
CA HIS A 130 25.04 -25.76 46.77
C HIS A 130 23.71 -25.44 46.03
N ASP A 131 23.74 -24.50 45.09
CA ASP A 131 22.54 -24.09 44.30
C ASP A 131 22.14 -25.19 43.32
N VAL A 132 23.08 -25.95 42.79
CA VAL A 132 22.79 -27.10 41.91
C VAL A 132 22.11 -28.22 42.67
N ILE A 133 22.50 -28.46 43.93
CA ILE A 133 21.87 -29.48 44.78
C ILE A 133 20.46 -29.05 45.18
N ASN A 134 20.23 -27.79 45.51
CA ASN A 134 18.91 -27.26 45.84
C ASN A 134 17.95 -27.30 44.63
N LEU A 135 18.44 -27.00 43.42
CA LEU A 135 17.65 -27.14 42.19
C LEU A 135 17.24 -28.58 41.89
N ILE A 136 18.16 -29.54 42.14
CA ILE A 136 17.87 -30.98 41.99
C ILE A 136 16.86 -31.44 43.04
N TRP A 137 16.96 -30.95 44.28
CA TRP A 137 16.03 -31.26 45.37
C TRP A 137 14.64 -30.66 45.15
N LEU A 138 14.56 -29.42 44.64
CA LEU A 138 13.28 -28.78 44.26
C LEU A 138 12.58 -29.51 43.10
N ASP A 139 13.33 -29.97 42.10
CA ASP A 139 12.80 -30.75 41.00
C ASP A 139 12.32 -32.14 41.40
N LEU A 140 13.07 -32.78 42.38
CA LEU A 140 12.68 -34.04 42.97
C LEU A 140 11.47 -33.89 43.91
N ALA A 141 11.40 -32.83 44.70
CA ALA A 141 10.30 -32.52 45.59
C ALA A 141 9.01 -32.19 44.80
N GLY A 142 9.13 -31.41 43.75
CA GLY A 142 8.01 -31.13 42.82
C GLY A 142 7.51 -32.37 42.09
N SER A 143 8.39 -33.30 41.75
CA SER A 143 8.02 -34.59 41.14
C SER A 143 7.35 -35.52 42.12
N LEU A 144 7.76 -35.53 43.41
CA LEU A 144 7.14 -36.28 44.49
C LEU A 144 5.78 -35.69 44.90
N ALA A 145 5.62 -34.39 45.00
CA ALA A 145 4.32 -33.72 45.25
C ALA A 145 3.26 -34.09 44.23
N ARG A 146 3.65 -34.17 42.94
CA ARG A 146 2.76 -34.61 41.85
C ARG A 146 2.30 -36.07 41.98
N LEU A 147 3.15 -36.94 42.54
CA LEU A 147 2.80 -38.32 42.79
C LEU A 147 1.75 -38.45 43.93
N PHE A 148 1.67 -37.48 44.83
CA PHE A 148 0.74 -37.50 45.98
C PHE A 148 -0.51 -36.63 45.80
N GLY A 149 -0.78 -36.09 44.59
CA GLY A 149 -2.05 -35.43 44.29
C GLY A 149 -2.28 -34.10 45.02
N LEU A 150 -1.24 -33.37 45.40
CA LEU A 150 -1.33 -32.02 45.95
C LEU A 150 -1.48 -30.99 44.82
N GLU A 151 -2.71 -30.76 44.41
CA GLU A 151 -3.08 -29.77 43.40
C GLU A 151 -3.72 -28.56 44.04
N VAL A 152 -3.31 -27.38 43.77
CA VAL A 152 -4.01 -26.12 43.70
C VAL A 152 -3.22 -24.90 44.20
N ASP A 153 -2.40 -24.97 45.25
CA ASP A 153 -1.64 -23.82 45.74
C ASP A 153 -0.37 -23.53 44.94
N ASP A 154 0.10 -24.49 44.13
CA ASP A 154 1.38 -24.41 43.40
C ASP A 154 1.35 -23.47 42.19
N LEU A 155 0.23 -23.35 41.46
CA LEU A 155 0.17 -22.58 40.22
C LEU A 155 0.31 -21.07 40.45
N GLU A 156 -0.36 -20.55 41.50
CA GLU A 156 -0.24 -19.11 41.83
C GLU A 156 1.16 -18.77 42.34
N THR A 157 1.77 -19.69 43.05
CA THR A 157 3.14 -19.54 43.56
C THR A 157 4.14 -19.47 42.42
N LEU A 158 4.09 -20.37 41.45
CA LEU A 158 4.96 -20.38 40.26
C LEU A 158 4.87 -19.07 39.46
N PHE A 159 3.62 -18.58 39.24
CA PHE A 159 3.44 -17.30 38.56
C PHE A 159 3.92 -16.10 39.38
N SER A 160 3.80 -16.12 40.70
CA SER A 160 4.27 -15.04 41.57
C SER A 160 5.78 -14.98 41.66
N GLU A 161 6.46 -16.11 41.68
CA GLU A 161 7.91 -16.21 41.65
C GLU A 161 8.49 -15.68 40.34
N SER A 162 7.79 -15.85 39.23
CA SER A 162 8.22 -15.34 37.90
C SER A 162 7.86 -13.88 37.62
N ASP A 163 6.94 -13.27 38.37
CA ASP A 163 6.51 -11.88 38.17
C ASP A 163 7.67 -10.84 38.14
N PRO A 164 8.74 -10.93 38.94
CA PRO A 164 9.88 -10.01 38.84
C PRO A 164 10.60 -10.10 37.50
N TYR A 165 10.82 -11.32 37.02
CA TYR A 165 11.51 -11.57 35.73
C TYR A 165 10.67 -11.13 34.54
N VAL A 166 9.34 -11.35 34.60
CA VAL A 166 8.40 -10.84 33.59
C VAL A 166 8.43 -9.32 33.55
N LYS A 167 8.54 -8.64 34.70
CA LYS A 167 8.65 -7.18 34.77
C LYS A 167 9.95 -6.69 34.15
N GLU A 168 11.08 -7.36 34.47
CA GLU A 168 12.41 -7.03 33.93
C GLU A 168 12.40 -7.14 32.40
N VAL A 169 11.90 -8.27 31.83
CA VAL A 169 11.75 -8.46 30.39
C VAL A 169 10.85 -7.38 29.78
N THR A 170 9.74 -7.08 30.42
CA THR A 170 8.79 -6.08 29.93
C THR A 170 9.43 -4.68 29.83
N GLN A 171 10.22 -4.30 30.85
CA GLN A 171 10.95 -3.02 30.82
C GLN A 171 11.99 -2.97 29.69
N LEU A 172 12.74 -4.05 29.50
CA LEU A 172 13.70 -4.17 28.40
C LEU A 172 13.02 -4.01 27.04
N LEU A 173 11.85 -4.60 26.86
CA LEU A 173 11.13 -4.60 25.60
C LEU A 173 10.43 -3.26 25.24
N TYR A 174 10.19 -2.38 26.21
CA TYR A 174 9.55 -1.08 25.92
C TYR A 174 10.32 -0.25 24.88
N SER A 175 11.64 -0.30 24.87
CA SER A 175 12.48 0.43 23.90
C SER A 175 12.33 -0.06 22.45
N PHE A 176 11.74 -1.24 22.26
CA PHE A 176 11.56 -1.87 20.95
C PHE A 176 10.14 -1.75 20.37
N SER A 177 9.27 -0.93 20.97
CA SER A 177 7.85 -0.84 20.57
C SER A 177 7.12 -2.19 20.70
N ILE A 178 7.27 -2.83 21.85
CA ILE A 178 6.71 -4.14 22.18
C ILE A 178 5.84 -3.97 23.43
N ARG A 179 4.64 -4.55 23.43
CA ARG A 179 3.74 -4.54 24.58
C ARG A 179 3.38 -5.96 25.03
N PRO A 180 3.11 -6.18 26.31
CA PRO A 180 2.53 -7.44 26.76
C PRO A 180 1.18 -7.73 26.06
N LEU A 181 0.91 -8.99 25.76
CA LEU A 181 -0.43 -9.44 25.36
C LEU A 181 -1.40 -9.30 26.54
N VAL A 182 -2.67 -9.04 26.26
CA VAL A 182 -3.71 -9.23 27.28
C VAL A 182 -4.14 -10.69 27.29
N LYS A 183 -4.68 -11.17 28.43
CA LYS A 183 -5.06 -12.58 28.62
C LYS A 183 -5.93 -13.09 27.45
N LYS A 184 -6.92 -12.30 27.01
CA LYS A 184 -7.82 -12.69 25.90
C LYS A 184 -7.08 -12.87 24.56
N GLU A 185 -6.09 -12.03 24.27
CA GLU A 185 -5.28 -12.19 23.06
C GLU A 185 -4.46 -13.47 23.12
N LEU A 186 -3.88 -13.77 24.28
CA LEU A 186 -3.09 -14.98 24.48
C LEU A 186 -3.96 -16.25 24.39
N LEU A 187 -5.14 -16.24 25.00
CA LEU A 187 -6.10 -17.36 24.91
C LEU A 187 -6.52 -17.58 23.46
N TYR A 188 -6.86 -16.51 22.73
CA TYR A 188 -7.19 -16.63 21.31
C TYR A 188 -6.02 -17.17 20.48
N LEU A 189 -4.81 -16.65 20.70
CA LEU A 189 -3.61 -17.11 19.98
C LEU A 189 -3.33 -18.59 20.25
N ASN A 190 -3.57 -19.06 21.48
CA ASN A 190 -3.45 -20.46 21.82
C ASN A 190 -4.54 -21.31 21.11
N ARG A 191 -5.79 -20.89 21.17
CA ARG A 191 -6.91 -21.56 20.51
C ARG A 191 -6.75 -21.62 19.00
N LEU A 192 -6.31 -20.54 18.36
CA LEU A 192 -6.10 -20.45 16.92
C LEU A 192 -5.23 -21.59 16.37
N GLN A 193 -4.29 -22.10 17.14
CA GLN A 193 -3.40 -23.18 16.71
C GLN A 193 -4.14 -24.49 16.43
N TYR A 194 -5.31 -24.68 17.01
CA TYR A 194 -6.12 -25.90 16.92
C TYR A 194 -7.27 -25.78 15.92
N ILE A 195 -7.61 -24.55 15.51
CA ILE A 195 -8.73 -24.25 14.61
C ILE A 195 -8.29 -23.55 13.32
N ARG A 196 -7.00 -23.65 12.95
CA ARG A 196 -6.46 -23.07 11.71
C ARG A 196 -7.27 -23.50 10.49
N GLY A 197 -7.63 -22.52 9.65
CA GLY A 197 -8.41 -22.75 8.43
C GLY A 197 -9.90 -22.97 8.64
N MET A 198 -10.38 -23.03 9.89
CA MET A 198 -11.81 -23.14 10.21
C MET A 198 -12.43 -21.75 10.34
N ALA A 199 -13.64 -21.56 9.82
CA ALA A 199 -14.38 -20.30 9.97
C ALA A 199 -14.79 -20.10 11.44
N HIS A 200 -14.44 -18.97 12.04
CA HIS A 200 -14.77 -18.65 13.43
C HIS A 200 -14.80 -17.14 13.66
N LYS A 201 -15.41 -16.72 14.77
CA LYS A 201 -15.34 -15.35 15.25
C LYS A 201 -14.35 -15.24 16.41
N VAL A 202 -13.51 -14.23 16.36
CA VAL A 202 -12.46 -14.00 17.38
C VAL A 202 -13.06 -13.86 18.77
N GLU A 203 -14.20 -13.16 18.89
CA GLU A 203 -14.90 -12.89 20.16
C GLU A 203 -15.41 -14.16 20.82
N GLU A 204 -15.76 -15.17 20.04
CA GLU A 204 -16.23 -16.47 20.54
C GLU A 204 -15.07 -17.35 21.03
N GLN A 205 -13.88 -17.18 20.43
CA GLN A 205 -12.71 -18.01 20.70
C GLN A 205 -11.71 -17.40 21.68
N ASN A 206 -11.82 -16.10 22.01
CA ASN A 206 -10.87 -15.41 22.89
C ASN A 206 -11.07 -15.63 24.40
N ASN A 207 -12.12 -16.37 24.79
CA ASN A 207 -12.41 -16.77 26.15
C ASN A 207 -12.22 -18.28 26.36
N TRP A 208 -11.67 -19.00 25.39
CA TRP A 208 -11.46 -20.43 25.48
C TRP A 208 -10.38 -20.75 26.51
N GLU A 209 -10.81 -21.05 27.72
CA GLU A 209 -9.90 -21.53 28.77
C GLU A 209 -9.71 -23.04 28.62
N VAL A 210 -8.49 -23.49 28.88
CA VAL A 210 -8.18 -24.95 28.85
C VAL A 210 -8.95 -25.64 29.97
N LEU A 211 -10.02 -26.33 29.60
CA LEU A 211 -10.74 -27.20 30.47
C LEU A 211 -10.31 -28.64 30.21
N LYS A 212 -9.57 -29.24 31.11
CA LYS A 212 -9.22 -30.67 31.09
C LYS A 212 -8.33 -31.16 29.94
N ASP A 213 -7.08 -30.69 29.88
CA ASP A 213 -6.03 -31.28 29.06
C ASP A 213 -6.24 -31.38 27.54
N ASN A 214 -7.26 -30.74 26.98
CA ASN A 214 -7.48 -30.74 25.54
C ASN A 214 -8.28 -29.52 25.05
N GLN A 215 -8.17 -29.26 23.76
CA GLN A 215 -8.88 -28.16 23.06
C GLN A 215 -10.16 -28.64 22.32
N GLY A 216 -10.56 -29.88 22.48
CA GLY A 216 -11.68 -30.47 21.73
C GLY A 216 -11.32 -30.86 20.29
N THR A 217 -10.09 -30.61 19.86
CA THR A 217 -9.64 -30.83 18.48
C THR A 217 -8.98 -32.19 18.33
N TYR A 218 -9.31 -32.87 17.27
CA TYR A 218 -8.72 -34.15 16.86
C TYR A 218 -7.74 -33.92 15.70
N ILE A 219 -6.65 -34.70 15.72
CA ILE A 219 -5.62 -34.67 14.67
C ILE A 219 -5.44 -36.06 14.05
N ARG A 220 -5.25 -36.08 12.74
CA ARG A 220 -4.82 -37.29 12.02
C ARG A 220 -3.94 -36.95 10.83
N ILE A 221 -3.14 -37.91 10.39
CA ILE A 221 -2.43 -37.87 9.10
C ILE A 221 -3.35 -38.60 8.10
N PRO A 222 -3.82 -37.94 7.02
CA PRO A 222 -4.63 -38.61 5.99
C PRO A 222 -3.80 -39.72 5.32
N LYS A 223 -4.37 -40.92 5.15
CA LYS A 223 -3.65 -42.09 4.62
C LYS A 223 -3.07 -41.83 3.21
N GLU A 224 -3.82 -41.14 2.38
CA GLU A 224 -3.48 -40.91 0.98
C GLU A 224 -2.57 -39.67 0.79
N HIS A 225 -2.47 -38.83 1.79
CA HIS A 225 -1.79 -37.55 1.72
C HIS A 225 -0.78 -37.39 2.86
N LYS A 226 0.28 -38.17 2.82
CA LYS A 226 1.42 -38.03 3.75
C LYS A 226 2.05 -36.65 3.55
N GLY A 227 2.30 -35.93 4.62
CA GLY A 227 2.83 -34.56 4.60
C GLY A 227 1.78 -33.50 4.83
N LEU A 228 0.54 -33.93 5.17
CA LEU A 228 -0.54 -33.08 5.67
C LEU A 228 -1.05 -33.58 7.00
N LEU A 229 -1.65 -32.67 7.78
CA LEU A 229 -2.45 -32.99 8.96
C LEU A 229 -3.91 -32.57 8.71
N GLN A 230 -4.84 -33.35 9.19
CA GLN A 230 -6.25 -32.99 9.28
C GLN A 230 -6.55 -32.63 10.73
N LEU A 231 -7.15 -31.48 10.94
CA LEU A 231 -7.77 -31.06 12.19
C LEU A 231 -9.28 -31.21 12.09
N GLU A 232 -9.90 -31.65 13.15
CA GLU A 232 -11.37 -31.78 13.27
C GLU A 232 -11.80 -31.26 14.63
N ASP A 233 -12.73 -30.32 14.62
CA ASP A 233 -13.22 -29.59 15.79
C ASP A 233 -14.75 -29.38 15.65
N GLU A 234 -15.42 -28.86 16.68
CA GLU A 234 -16.82 -28.45 16.60
C GLU A 234 -17.09 -27.45 15.47
N LEU A 235 -16.11 -26.65 15.11
CA LEU A 235 -16.16 -25.64 14.03
C LEU A 235 -16.08 -26.26 12.64
N GLY A 236 -15.68 -27.52 12.52
CA GLY A 236 -15.55 -28.22 11.25
C GLY A 236 -14.23 -28.94 11.08
N THR A 237 -13.87 -29.14 9.81
CA THR A 237 -12.64 -29.83 9.40
C THR A 237 -11.74 -28.89 8.60
N SER A 238 -10.45 -28.92 8.88
CA SER A 238 -9.43 -28.23 8.09
C SER A 238 -8.20 -29.11 7.87
N TYR A 239 -7.36 -28.69 6.94
CA TYR A 239 -6.10 -29.35 6.61
C TYR A 239 -4.95 -28.36 6.76
N LEU A 240 -3.80 -28.85 7.16
CA LEU A 240 -2.59 -28.02 7.26
C LEU A 240 -1.33 -28.80 6.87
N ALA A 241 -0.34 -28.07 6.41
CA ALA A 241 1.01 -28.56 6.16
C ALA A 241 2.02 -27.70 6.94
N LEU A 242 2.89 -28.37 7.67
CA LEU A 242 4.04 -27.76 8.30
C LEU A 242 5.25 -27.96 7.40
N LEU A 243 5.80 -26.88 6.92
CA LEU A 243 6.87 -26.82 5.91
C LEU A 243 8.15 -26.27 6.58
N PRO A 244 9.00 -27.13 7.16
CA PRO A 244 10.23 -26.68 7.80
C PRO A 244 11.28 -26.26 6.77
N ILE A 245 12.15 -25.35 7.17
CA ILE A 245 13.34 -25.00 6.42
C ILE A 245 14.33 -26.13 6.58
N GLY A 246 14.79 -26.70 5.46
CA GLY A 246 15.76 -27.80 5.44
C GLY A 246 17.18 -27.35 5.20
N GLU A 247 17.40 -26.46 4.24
CA GLU A 247 18.73 -25.93 3.94
C GLU A 247 18.66 -24.41 3.80
N THR A 248 19.68 -23.74 4.30
CA THR A 248 19.83 -22.29 4.22
C THR A 248 21.01 -21.93 3.33
N PRO A 249 20.97 -20.76 2.66
CA PRO A 249 22.12 -20.26 1.93
C PRO A 249 23.27 -19.96 2.90
N GLU A 250 24.50 -19.95 2.39
CA GLU A 250 25.69 -19.59 3.14
C GLU A 250 25.62 -18.14 3.65
N ASN A 251 25.05 -17.27 2.86
CA ASN A 251 24.84 -15.87 3.18
C ASN A 251 23.32 -15.60 3.33
N MET A 252 22.92 -15.27 4.55
CA MET A 252 21.52 -14.96 4.89
C MET A 252 21.12 -13.50 4.57
N LYS A 253 22.04 -12.71 4.02
CA LYS A 253 21.75 -11.31 3.69
C LYS A 253 20.62 -11.23 2.64
N ASN A 254 19.66 -10.35 2.93
CA ASN A 254 18.44 -10.17 2.11
C ASN A 254 17.54 -11.42 2.01
N CYS A 255 17.57 -12.26 3.04
CA CYS A 255 16.68 -13.40 3.15
C CYS A 255 15.43 -13.01 3.95
N ASP A 256 14.59 -12.21 3.36
CA ASP A 256 13.46 -11.52 3.99
C ASP A 256 12.24 -12.46 4.19
N LEU A 257 12.43 -13.56 4.95
CA LEU A 257 11.43 -14.65 5.07
C LEU A 257 10.08 -14.19 5.62
N PHE A 258 10.08 -13.30 6.61
CA PHE A 258 8.82 -12.79 7.16
C PHE A 258 8.11 -11.87 6.17
N GLN A 259 8.84 -11.16 5.31
CA GLN A 259 8.26 -10.38 4.24
C GLN A 259 7.67 -11.31 3.16
N PHE A 260 8.42 -12.33 2.75
CA PHE A 260 7.94 -13.34 1.80
C PHE A 260 6.63 -14.00 2.27
N ALA A 261 6.55 -14.40 3.55
CA ALA A 261 5.34 -15.01 4.09
C ALA A 261 4.11 -14.07 4.06
N GLN A 262 4.33 -12.76 4.07
CA GLN A 262 3.28 -11.75 3.94
C GLN A 262 2.85 -11.52 2.48
N ASP A 263 3.73 -11.82 1.53
CA ASP A 263 3.51 -11.57 0.10
C ASP A 263 2.76 -12.73 -0.59
N LEU A 264 2.51 -13.82 0.14
CA LEU A 264 1.71 -14.94 -0.35
C LEU A 264 0.25 -14.50 -0.62
N SER A 265 -0.35 -15.04 -1.68
CA SER A 265 -1.75 -14.77 -2.04
C SER A 265 -2.77 -15.44 -1.11
N PHE A 266 -2.30 -16.27 -0.19
CA PHE A 266 -3.12 -17.02 0.77
C PHE A 266 -2.56 -16.86 2.20
N PRO A 267 -3.38 -17.09 3.25
CA PRO A 267 -2.93 -16.98 4.62
C PRO A 267 -1.91 -18.08 4.98
N ALA A 268 -0.77 -17.66 5.52
CA ALA A 268 0.24 -18.57 6.05
C ALA A 268 0.84 -18.00 7.34
N GLU A 269 1.19 -18.89 8.28
CA GLU A 269 1.96 -18.52 9.46
C GLU A 269 3.44 -18.80 9.20
N LEU A 270 4.31 -17.99 9.79
CA LEU A 270 5.73 -18.32 9.92
C LEU A 270 6.09 -18.33 11.40
N ARG A 271 6.51 -19.49 11.88
CA ARG A 271 6.92 -19.68 13.27
C ARG A 271 8.37 -20.07 13.35
N MET A 272 9.09 -19.41 14.25
CA MET A 272 10.48 -19.70 14.53
C MET A 272 10.66 -19.96 16.01
N LYS A 273 11.29 -21.06 16.35
CA LYS A 273 11.75 -21.39 17.70
C LYS A 273 13.24 -21.21 17.76
N ILE A 274 13.73 -20.47 18.73
CA ILE A 274 15.13 -20.10 18.93
C ILE A 274 15.59 -20.60 20.30
N HIS A 275 16.75 -21.20 20.35
CA HIS A 275 17.40 -21.62 21.58
C HIS A 275 18.83 -21.07 21.66
N TYR A 276 19.21 -20.52 22.78
CA TYR A 276 20.56 -20.05 23.08
C TYR A 276 21.35 -21.13 23.76
N PRO A 277 22.25 -21.85 23.07
CA PRO A 277 23.05 -22.91 23.67
C PRO A 277 24.11 -22.32 24.58
N ARG A 278 24.47 -23.03 25.64
CA ARG A 278 25.59 -22.65 26.53
C ARG A 278 26.88 -22.54 25.70
N LEU A 279 27.57 -21.41 25.82
CA LEU A 279 28.80 -21.16 25.05
C LEU A 279 29.99 -21.95 25.60
N LYS A 280 30.16 -22.02 26.93
CA LYS A 280 31.31 -22.62 27.65
C LYS A 280 30.84 -23.69 28.64
N GLY A 281 31.80 -24.51 29.14
CA GLY A 281 31.52 -25.56 30.11
C GLY A 281 31.24 -26.92 29.47
N GLN A 282 30.97 -27.92 30.32
CA GLN A 282 30.63 -29.28 29.88
C GLN A 282 29.33 -29.25 29.07
N GLY A 283 29.38 -29.77 27.85
CA GLY A 283 28.24 -29.72 26.90
C GLY A 283 28.10 -28.40 26.16
N GLY A 284 28.93 -27.40 26.40
CA GLY A 284 28.93 -26.13 25.68
C GLY A 284 29.32 -26.26 24.23
N ILE A 285 28.81 -25.32 23.43
CA ILE A 285 28.98 -25.31 21.96
C ILE A 285 30.47 -25.16 21.58
N GLY A 286 31.25 -24.44 22.37
CA GLY A 286 32.68 -24.24 22.15
C GLY A 286 33.46 -25.57 22.06
N LEU A 287 33.13 -26.55 22.88
CA LEU A 287 33.74 -27.89 22.80
C LEU A 287 33.40 -28.61 21.51
N LYS A 288 32.13 -28.52 21.05
CA LYS A 288 31.68 -29.12 19.78
C LYS A 288 32.35 -28.47 18.58
N LEU A 289 32.47 -27.14 18.59
CA LEU A 289 33.12 -26.40 17.50
C LEU A 289 34.62 -26.66 17.46
N ASN A 290 35.27 -26.82 18.63
CA ASN A 290 36.66 -27.23 18.72
C ASN A 290 36.87 -28.62 18.10
N TRP A 291 36.04 -29.59 18.47
CA TRP A 291 36.09 -30.93 17.90
C TRP A 291 35.86 -30.95 16.39
N LEU A 292 34.88 -30.23 15.91
CA LEU A 292 34.62 -30.08 14.47
C LEU A 292 35.79 -29.41 13.75
N SER A 293 36.37 -28.35 14.32
CA SER A 293 37.50 -27.63 13.75
C SER A 293 38.72 -28.55 13.62
N GLU A 294 39.01 -29.36 14.65
CA GLU A 294 40.14 -30.31 14.63
C GLU A 294 39.89 -31.44 13.63
N ARG A 295 38.63 -31.95 13.54
CA ARG A 295 38.26 -32.95 12.54
C ARG A 295 38.46 -32.43 11.12
N PHE A 296 38.02 -31.23 10.81
CA PHE A 296 38.21 -30.62 9.49
C PHE A 296 39.67 -30.32 9.16
N LYS A 297 40.50 -30.01 10.20
CA LYS A 297 41.93 -29.86 10.00
C LYS A 297 42.59 -31.19 9.63
N THR A 298 42.18 -32.28 10.30
CA THR A 298 42.69 -33.61 10.03
C THR A 298 42.28 -34.08 8.62
N GLU A 299 41.04 -33.97 8.28
CA GLU A 299 40.50 -34.30 6.94
C GLU A 299 41.21 -33.52 5.82
N HIS A 300 41.45 -32.24 6.04
CA HIS A 300 42.17 -31.41 5.08
C HIS A 300 43.65 -31.84 4.93
N LYS A 301 44.32 -32.24 6.03
CA LYS A 301 45.67 -32.75 6.00
C LYS A 301 45.74 -34.07 5.24
N GLU A 302 44.77 -34.97 5.45
CA GLU A 302 44.70 -36.26 4.75
C GLU A 302 44.48 -36.07 3.25
N LEU A 303 43.59 -35.15 2.81
CA LEU A 303 43.39 -34.83 1.41
C LEU A 303 44.66 -34.27 0.75
N VAL A 304 45.35 -33.32 1.44
CA VAL A 304 46.62 -32.76 0.92
C VAL A 304 47.74 -33.80 0.87
N GLN A 305 47.77 -34.74 1.79
CA GLN A 305 48.75 -35.84 1.78
C GLN A 305 48.48 -36.84 0.64
N ASN A 306 47.23 -36.96 0.16
CA ASN A 306 46.83 -37.83 -0.93
C ASN A 306 46.81 -37.13 -2.27
N ASP A 307 47.29 -35.89 -2.36
CA ASP A 307 47.27 -35.06 -3.57
C ASP A 307 45.82 -34.80 -4.11
N GLU A 308 44.84 -34.85 -3.22
CA GLU A 308 43.44 -34.54 -3.53
C GLU A 308 43.10 -33.10 -3.15
N GLU A 309 42.43 -32.38 -4.06
CA GLU A 309 41.94 -31.05 -3.72
C GLU A 309 40.68 -31.15 -2.87
N PRO A 310 40.57 -30.33 -1.76
CA PRO A 310 39.42 -30.32 -0.94
C PRO A 310 38.22 -29.75 -1.71
N SER A 311 37.03 -30.37 -1.60
CA SER A 311 35.84 -29.90 -2.26
C SER A 311 35.48 -28.49 -1.78
N GLU A 312 34.93 -27.68 -2.67
CA GLU A 312 34.47 -26.32 -2.37
C GLU A 312 33.55 -26.28 -1.16
N ARG A 313 32.65 -27.27 -1.04
CA ARG A 313 31.77 -27.45 0.11
C ARG A 313 32.52 -27.66 1.43
N LEU A 314 33.61 -28.41 1.42
CA LEU A 314 34.43 -28.63 2.62
C LEU A 314 35.13 -27.34 3.06
N LEU A 315 35.65 -26.56 2.13
CA LEU A 315 36.28 -25.27 2.41
C LEU A 315 35.29 -24.27 3.01
N THR A 316 34.09 -24.21 2.47
CA THR A 316 33.01 -23.35 2.95
C THR A 316 32.59 -23.73 4.38
N VAL A 317 32.27 -25.00 4.62
CA VAL A 317 31.89 -25.48 5.96
C VAL A 317 32.98 -25.22 6.98
N ARG A 318 34.25 -25.41 6.60
CA ARG A 318 35.40 -25.08 7.47
C ARG A 318 35.47 -23.59 7.79
N GLY A 319 35.18 -22.71 6.79
CA GLY A 319 35.11 -21.26 6.97
C GLY A 319 34.02 -20.89 7.99
N LEU A 320 32.82 -21.44 7.83
CA LEU A 320 31.70 -21.21 8.73
C LEU A 320 31.98 -21.68 10.14
N VAL A 321 32.54 -22.88 10.33
CA VAL A 321 32.92 -23.41 11.67
C VAL A 321 33.99 -22.54 12.33
N LYS A 322 34.97 -22.07 11.56
CA LYS A 322 36.00 -21.14 12.06
C LYS A 322 35.41 -19.83 12.52
N HIS A 323 34.49 -19.26 11.75
CA HIS A 323 33.79 -18.01 12.06
C HIS A 323 32.92 -18.16 13.34
N LEU A 324 32.14 -19.22 13.44
CA LEU A 324 31.30 -19.49 14.61
C LEU A 324 32.17 -19.71 15.86
N LYS A 325 33.32 -20.42 15.73
CA LYS A 325 34.27 -20.62 16.82
C LYS A 325 34.81 -19.29 17.32
N GLN A 326 35.28 -18.42 16.46
CA GLN A 326 35.77 -17.09 16.83
C GLN A 326 34.73 -16.28 17.62
N ARG A 327 33.45 -16.35 17.20
CA ARG A 327 32.36 -15.67 17.91
C ARG A 327 32.15 -16.24 19.32
N VAL A 328 32.11 -17.56 19.45
CA VAL A 328 31.93 -18.24 20.72
C VAL A 328 33.12 -17.97 21.67
N ASP A 329 34.35 -17.97 21.15
CA ASP A 329 35.56 -17.64 21.92
C ASP A 329 35.54 -16.19 22.43
N ASN A 330 34.94 -15.26 21.62
CA ASN A 330 34.72 -13.87 22.01
C ASN A 330 33.48 -13.66 22.91
N GLY A 331 32.80 -14.74 23.32
CA GLY A 331 31.58 -14.65 24.15
C GLY A 331 30.32 -14.13 23.40
N GLN A 332 30.35 -14.07 22.07
CA GLN A 332 29.19 -13.65 21.30
C GLN A 332 28.20 -14.82 21.16
N PRO A 333 26.89 -14.59 21.41
CA PRO A 333 25.89 -15.63 21.34
C PRO A 333 25.69 -16.14 19.89
N VAL A 334 25.44 -17.44 19.81
CA VAL A 334 24.92 -18.12 18.62
C VAL A 334 23.58 -18.73 18.97
N VAL A 335 22.76 -18.98 17.98
CA VAL A 335 21.42 -19.51 18.16
C VAL A 335 21.21 -20.80 17.39
N ASP A 336 20.57 -21.75 18.06
CA ASP A 336 19.93 -22.90 17.41
C ASP A 336 18.49 -22.55 17.11
N TRP A 337 17.99 -22.88 15.94
CA TRP A 337 16.62 -22.54 15.57
C TRP A 337 15.98 -23.56 14.64
N ILE A 338 14.64 -23.58 14.66
CA ILE A 338 13.76 -24.20 13.66
C ILE A 338 12.79 -23.12 13.20
N ALA A 339 12.59 -23.02 11.88
CA ALA A 339 11.52 -22.20 11.32
C ALA A 339 10.63 -23.05 10.40
N CYS A 340 9.33 -22.78 10.47
CA CYS A 340 8.32 -23.56 9.81
C CYS A 340 7.24 -22.64 9.24
N PHE A 341 7.00 -22.74 7.92
CA PHE A 341 5.78 -22.19 7.33
C PHE A 341 4.63 -23.14 7.66
N ILE A 342 3.50 -22.58 8.10
CA ILE A 342 2.27 -23.33 8.34
C ILE A 342 1.21 -22.85 7.37
N VAL A 343 0.93 -23.69 6.39
CA VAL A 343 -0.06 -23.47 5.35
C VAL A 343 -1.30 -24.27 5.69
N TYR A 344 -2.48 -23.67 5.61
CA TYR A 344 -3.72 -24.32 5.98
C TYR A 344 -4.86 -23.92 5.02
N GLY A 345 -5.92 -24.73 4.99
CA GLY A 345 -7.09 -24.52 4.15
C GLY A 345 -8.21 -25.49 4.49
N GLN A 346 -9.33 -25.35 3.82
CA GLN A 346 -10.50 -26.19 4.03
C GLN A 346 -10.44 -27.51 3.24
N THR A 347 -9.63 -27.59 2.20
CA THR A 347 -9.48 -28.77 1.36
C THR A 347 -8.03 -29.22 1.26
N VAL A 348 -7.86 -30.51 1.00
CA VAL A 348 -6.53 -31.11 0.77
C VAL A 348 -5.84 -30.48 -0.44
N GLU A 349 -6.59 -30.23 -1.50
CA GLU A 349 -6.03 -29.71 -2.74
C GLU A 349 -5.52 -28.29 -2.59
N GLU A 350 -6.29 -27.43 -1.92
CA GLU A 350 -5.89 -26.07 -1.57
C GLU A 350 -4.54 -26.05 -0.82
N VAL A 351 -4.43 -26.86 0.25
CA VAL A 351 -3.19 -26.92 1.04
C VAL A 351 -2.01 -27.48 0.24
N ARG A 352 -2.26 -28.42 -0.67
CA ARG A 352 -1.21 -28.96 -1.55
C ARG A 352 -0.70 -27.93 -2.54
N GLN A 353 -1.59 -27.19 -3.18
CA GLN A 353 -1.26 -26.12 -4.14
C GLN A 353 -0.51 -24.99 -3.43
N ASN A 354 -1.04 -24.50 -2.32
CA ASN A 354 -0.42 -23.46 -1.53
C ASN A 354 0.98 -23.88 -1.00
N SER A 355 1.11 -25.12 -0.55
CA SER A 355 2.41 -25.68 -0.13
C SER A 355 3.40 -25.76 -1.30
N ALA A 356 2.94 -26.14 -2.49
CA ALA A 356 3.79 -26.16 -3.68
C ALA A 356 4.27 -24.76 -4.06
N THR A 357 3.39 -23.76 -3.96
CA THR A 357 3.73 -22.35 -4.22
C THR A 357 4.84 -21.87 -3.28
N VAL A 358 4.72 -22.10 -1.95
CA VAL A 358 5.77 -21.73 -0.97
C VAL A 358 7.10 -22.39 -1.33
N ILE A 359 7.11 -23.68 -1.62
CA ILE A 359 8.33 -24.43 -1.95
C ILE A 359 8.97 -23.92 -3.24
N GLN A 360 8.17 -23.71 -4.28
CA GLN A 360 8.67 -23.28 -5.58
C GLN A 360 9.21 -21.84 -5.57
N GLN A 361 8.50 -20.93 -4.93
CA GLN A 361 8.92 -19.53 -4.90
C GLN A 361 10.22 -19.32 -4.11
N LEU A 362 10.44 -20.11 -3.06
CA LEU A 362 11.65 -20.01 -2.24
C LEU A 362 12.80 -20.91 -2.69
N HIS A 363 12.57 -21.79 -3.69
CA HIS A 363 13.54 -22.81 -4.11
C HIS A 363 14.93 -22.27 -4.45
N THR A 364 15.04 -21.08 -5.00
CA THR A 364 16.31 -20.43 -5.35
C THR A 364 17.03 -19.82 -4.15
N THR A 365 16.34 -19.56 -3.07
CA THR A 365 16.85 -18.83 -1.89
C THR A 365 17.03 -19.77 -0.71
N ILE A 366 16.01 -20.56 -0.40
CA ILE A 366 15.95 -21.47 0.76
C ILE A 366 15.25 -22.76 0.35
N HIS A 367 15.78 -23.89 0.80
CA HIS A 367 15.12 -25.18 0.59
C HIS A 367 14.12 -25.47 1.70
N ILE A 368 12.85 -25.55 1.30
CA ILE A 368 11.72 -25.88 2.18
C ILE A 368 11.25 -27.31 1.87
N HIS A 369 10.97 -28.06 2.92
CA HIS A 369 10.59 -29.46 2.81
C HIS A 369 9.14 -29.72 3.24
N ARG A 370 8.50 -30.74 2.63
CA ARG A 370 7.16 -31.17 3.02
C ARG A 370 7.12 -32.00 4.31
N ALA A 371 8.25 -32.44 4.83
CA ALA A 371 8.40 -33.18 6.11
C ALA A 371 7.35 -34.29 6.27
N LYS A 372 7.23 -35.20 5.28
CA LYS A 372 6.14 -36.18 5.19
C LYS A 372 5.93 -37.05 6.43
N ASN A 373 6.99 -37.33 7.18
CA ASN A 373 6.93 -38.20 8.36
C ASN A 373 6.84 -37.39 9.67
N ASP A 374 7.23 -36.13 9.69
CA ASP A 374 7.45 -35.34 10.90
C ASP A 374 6.32 -34.32 11.18
N GLN A 375 5.23 -34.36 10.37
CA GLN A 375 4.12 -33.38 10.45
C GLN A 375 3.55 -33.28 11.87
N ARG A 376 3.32 -34.41 12.53
CA ARG A 376 2.76 -34.43 13.90
C ARG A 376 3.76 -33.93 14.94
N GLU A 377 5.05 -34.27 14.80
CA GLU A 377 6.10 -33.77 15.69
C GLU A 377 6.25 -32.25 15.54
N LEU A 378 6.32 -31.76 14.29
CA LEU A 378 6.40 -30.33 13.98
C LEU A 378 5.18 -29.58 14.49
N PHE A 379 3.98 -30.17 14.38
CA PHE A 379 2.75 -29.56 14.92
C PHE A 379 2.92 -29.25 16.42
N TYR A 380 3.26 -30.25 17.23
CA TYR A 380 3.47 -30.05 18.67
C TYR A 380 4.64 -29.10 18.96
N LYS A 381 5.72 -29.18 18.19
CA LYS A 381 6.88 -28.30 18.36
C LYS A 381 6.57 -26.84 18.07
N CYS A 382 5.70 -26.58 17.09
CA CYS A 382 5.27 -25.24 16.73
C CYS A 382 4.18 -24.66 17.65
N LEU A 383 3.64 -25.42 18.63
CA LEU A 383 2.70 -24.86 19.60
C LEU A 383 3.39 -23.86 20.55
N LEU A 384 2.57 -22.94 21.11
CA LEU A 384 3.05 -21.94 22.05
C LEU A 384 3.63 -22.60 23.31
N GLY A 385 4.64 -21.99 23.90
CA GLY A 385 5.25 -22.46 25.12
C GLY A 385 6.12 -23.71 24.97
N GLN A 386 6.32 -24.21 23.75
CA GLN A 386 7.16 -25.38 23.52
C GLN A 386 8.63 -24.95 23.25
N PRO A 387 9.59 -25.37 24.09
CA PRO A 387 11.00 -25.09 23.84
C PRO A 387 11.54 -25.85 22.63
N LEU A 388 12.60 -25.36 22.01
CA LEU A 388 13.26 -26.08 20.93
C LEU A 388 13.75 -27.45 21.36
N GLY A 389 14.31 -27.55 22.54
CA GLY A 389 14.76 -28.81 23.17
C GLY A 389 15.84 -29.51 22.36
N ARG A 390 15.90 -30.84 22.52
CA ARG A 390 16.88 -31.67 21.83
C ARG A 390 16.44 -32.13 20.45
N GLN A 391 15.76 -31.30 19.71
CA GLN A 391 15.38 -31.62 18.34
C GLN A 391 16.64 -31.91 17.51
N LEU A 392 16.66 -33.02 16.78
CA LEU A 392 17.77 -33.43 15.92
C LEU A 392 17.53 -33.03 14.47
N HIS A 393 16.26 -33.08 14.00
CA HIS A 393 15.89 -32.76 12.62
C HIS A 393 15.48 -31.31 12.48
N TRP A 394 15.72 -30.72 11.30
CA TRP A 394 15.32 -29.36 10.93
C TRP A 394 15.96 -28.24 11.77
N LYS A 395 16.94 -28.57 12.62
CA LYS A 395 17.63 -27.62 13.48
C LYS A 395 18.83 -27.01 12.78
N HIS A 396 18.87 -25.70 12.75
CA HIS A 396 19.94 -24.89 12.19
C HIS A 396 20.69 -24.16 13.30
N ARG A 397 21.91 -23.73 13.00
CA ARG A 397 22.73 -22.91 13.89
C ARG A 397 23.31 -21.75 13.13
N THR A 398 23.02 -20.53 13.61
CA THR A 398 23.49 -19.30 13.01
C THR A 398 23.85 -18.25 14.07
N THR A 399 24.24 -17.07 13.62
CA THR A 399 24.39 -15.88 14.46
C THR A 399 23.05 -15.17 14.62
N VAL A 400 22.91 -14.33 15.64
CA VAL A 400 21.69 -13.53 15.85
C VAL A 400 21.49 -12.51 14.74
N GLU A 401 22.56 -11.99 14.16
CA GLU A 401 22.49 -11.05 13.03
C GLU A 401 21.90 -11.72 11.79
N ALA A 402 22.21 -12.99 11.54
CA ALA A 402 21.61 -13.73 10.43
C ALA A 402 20.09 -13.89 10.59
N VAL A 403 19.60 -14.08 11.82
CA VAL A 403 18.15 -14.07 12.10
C VAL A 403 17.56 -12.67 11.93
N GLY A 404 18.30 -11.62 12.27
CA GLY A 404 17.89 -10.22 12.05
C GLY A 404 17.61 -9.91 10.58
N GLU A 405 18.33 -10.54 9.64
CA GLU A 405 18.12 -10.39 8.19
C GLU A 405 16.71 -10.83 7.73
N TRP A 406 16.00 -11.65 8.49
CA TRP A 406 14.68 -12.17 8.12
C TRP A 406 13.54 -11.18 8.25
N LEU A 407 13.79 -9.95 8.70
CA LEU A 407 12.84 -8.86 8.79
C LEU A 407 11.58 -9.18 9.62
N PHE A 408 11.74 -9.82 10.77
CA PHE A 408 10.64 -9.99 11.71
C PHE A 408 10.07 -8.61 12.11
N SER A 409 8.74 -8.49 12.15
CA SER A 409 8.00 -7.25 12.40
C SER A 409 8.07 -6.15 11.32
N ALA A 410 8.77 -6.35 10.22
CA ALA A 410 8.67 -5.45 9.09
C ALA A 410 7.41 -5.73 8.26
N VAL A 411 6.76 -4.66 7.80
CA VAL A 411 5.53 -4.74 6.96
C VAL A 411 5.68 -3.75 5.81
N SER A 412 5.44 -4.22 4.59
CA SER A 412 5.28 -3.35 3.44
C SER A 412 3.80 -3.01 3.29
N GLU A 413 3.44 -1.76 3.42
CA GLU A 413 2.06 -1.28 3.27
C GLU A 413 2.02 -0.14 2.26
N LEU A 414 0.93 -0.04 1.51
CA LEU A 414 0.68 1.02 0.55
C LEU A 414 -0.75 1.54 0.73
N GLY A 415 -0.94 2.86 0.53
CA GLY A 415 -2.25 3.49 0.67
C GLY A 415 -2.64 3.75 2.12
N MET A 416 -3.92 3.79 2.40
CA MET A 416 -4.50 4.19 3.69
C MET A 416 -5.17 3.01 4.40
N GLU A 417 -5.35 3.14 5.71
CA GLU A 417 -6.06 2.11 6.48
C GLU A 417 -7.54 2.00 6.12
N SER A 418 -8.16 3.12 5.76
CA SER A 418 -9.56 3.20 5.34
C SER A 418 -9.69 4.09 4.13
N GLY A 419 -10.59 3.75 3.22
CA GLY A 419 -10.82 4.47 1.98
C GLY A 419 -11.49 3.60 0.94
N TRP A 420 -11.65 4.14 -0.24
CA TRP A 420 -12.10 3.40 -1.39
C TRP A 420 -11.00 2.48 -1.94
N TYR A 421 -11.38 1.31 -2.37
CA TYR A 421 -10.48 0.37 -3.01
C TYR A 421 -10.04 0.89 -4.39
N ILE A 422 -8.73 0.98 -4.62
CA ILE A 422 -8.17 1.47 -5.90
C ILE A 422 -7.32 0.42 -6.62
N GLY A 423 -7.08 -0.74 -6.00
CA GLY A 423 -6.27 -1.80 -6.58
C GLY A 423 -5.51 -2.61 -5.53
N ARG A 424 -4.50 -3.33 -5.98
CA ARG A 424 -3.65 -4.17 -5.11
C ARG A 424 -2.17 -3.85 -5.32
N GLN A 425 -1.42 -3.88 -4.24
CA GLN A 425 0.03 -3.75 -4.33
C GLN A 425 0.61 -4.95 -5.07
N ASP A 426 1.49 -4.72 -6.03
CA ASP A 426 2.23 -5.80 -6.67
C ASP A 426 3.31 -6.33 -5.71
N THR A 427 3.16 -7.57 -5.27
CA THR A 427 4.05 -8.23 -4.31
C THR A 427 4.98 -9.24 -4.98
N LEU A 428 4.75 -9.52 -6.26
CA LEU A 428 5.46 -10.60 -6.94
C LEU A 428 6.89 -10.22 -7.38
N GLY A 429 7.26 -8.93 -7.29
CA GLY A 429 8.59 -8.45 -7.69
C GLY A 429 8.93 -8.69 -9.16
N ASP A 430 10.10 -8.22 -9.59
CA ASP A 430 10.63 -8.49 -10.93
C ASP A 430 11.31 -9.86 -11.03
N GLY A 431 10.67 -10.90 -10.50
CA GLY A 431 11.20 -12.24 -10.73
C GLY A 431 11.36 -12.45 -12.25
N GLY A 432 12.59 -12.35 -12.74
CA GLY A 432 12.98 -12.41 -14.16
C GLY A 432 12.59 -13.69 -14.93
N SER A 433 11.57 -14.38 -14.48
CA SER A 433 10.96 -15.56 -15.08
C SER A 433 9.54 -15.34 -15.59
N ARG A 434 8.98 -14.10 -15.50
CA ARG A 434 7.70 -13.82 -16.12
C ARG A 434 7.92 -13.38 -17.55
N GLY A 435 7.38 -14.13 -18.47
CA GLY A 435 7.30 -13.67 -19.85
C GLY A 435 6.57 -12.31 -19.90
N GLU A 436 6.93 -11.48 -20.88
CA GLU A 436 6.38 -10.13 -21.14
C GLU A 436 4.84 -10.04 -21.25
N LYS A 437 4.08 -11.08 -20.92
CA LYS A 437 2.65 -11.24 -21.24
C LYS A 437 1.78 -11.69 -20.07
N THR A 438 2.22 -11.53 -18.80
CA THR A 438 1.33 -11.85 -17.68
C THR A 438 0.16 -10.86 -17.68
N PRO A 439 -1.10 -11.29 -17.81
CA PRO A 439 -2.26 -10.39 -17.77
C PRO A 439 -2.34 -9.63 -16.45
N LEU A 440 -2.86 -8.40 -16.49
CA LEU A 440 -3.05 -7.59 -15.27
C LEU A 440 -3.91 -8.31 -14.23
N GLU A 441 -4.90 -9.07 -14.66
CA GLU A 441 -5.80 -9.85 -13.80
C GLU A 441 -5.05 -10.89 -12.97
N GLU A 442 -4.10 -11.63 -13.56
CA GLU A 442 -3.26 -12.57 -12.82
C GLU A 442 -2.42 -11.86 -11.74
N LEU A 443 -1.90 -10.67 -12.03
CA LEU A 443 -1.12 -9.88 -11.09
C LEU A 443 -2.01 -9.36 -9.94
N ILE A 444 -3.26 -9.01 -10.23
CA ILE A 444 -4.22 -8.57 -9.22
C ILE A 444 -4.53 -9.73 -8.27
N TYR A 445 -4.90 -10.90 -8.79
CA TYR A 445 -5.28 -12.04 -7.95
C TYR A 445 -4.09 -12.72 -7.25
N ALA A 446 -2.87 -12.46 -7.71
CA ALA A 446 -1.67 -12.96 -7.04
C ALA A 446 -1.33 -12.22 -5.72
N SER A 447 -2.00 -11.11 -5.42
CA SER A 447 -1.73 -10.31 -4.24
C SER A 447 -2.97 -10.12 -3.36
N ASN A 448 -2.80 -10.30 -2.04
CA ASN A 448 -3.81 -9.98 -1.02
C ASN A 448 -3.58 -8.62 -0.34
N ARG A 449 -2.71 -7.79 -0.89
CA ARG A 449 -2.42 -6.47 -0.35
C ARG A 449 -3.31 -5.43 -1.02
N PHE A 450 -4.49 -5.22 -0.45
CA PHE A 450 -5.46 -4.24 -0.91
C PHE A 450 -4.98 -2.83 -0.63
N VAL A 451 -5.10 -1.96 -1.62
CA VAL A 451 -4.76 -0.54 -1.51
C VAL A 451 -6.03 0.29 -1.44
N PHE A 452 -6.17 1.03 -0.35
CA PHE A 452 -7.30 1.94 -0.11
C PHE A 452 -6.83 3.38 -0.14
N LEU A 453 -7.68 4.27 -0.63
CA LEU A 453 -7.42 5.70 -0.66
C LEU A 453 -8.67 6.50 -0.29
N ASN A 454 -8.52 7.48 0.60
CA ASN A 454 -9.56 8.42 0.97
C ASN A 454 -9.09 9.85 0.69
N LEU A 455 -9.45 10.38 -0.47
CA LEU A 455 -9.04 11.71 -0.90
C LEU A 455 -9.56 12.80 0.04
N LEU A 456 -10.78 12.64 0.56
CA LEU A 456 -11.36 13.57 1.51
C LEU A 456 -10.56 13.67 2.81
N ALA A 457 -10.14 12.52 3.36
CA ALA A 457 -9.31 12.50 4.56
C ALA A 457 -7.94 13.13 4.32
N ILE A 458 -7.37 12.97 3.12
CA ILE A 458 -6.11 13.62 2.75
C ILE A 458 -6.27 15.14 2.77
N ALA A 459 -7.38 15.67 2.24
CA ALA A 459 -7.67 17.10 2.25
C ALA A 459 -7.87 17.64 3.68
N GLU A 460 -8.45 16.85 4.58
CA GLU A 460 -8.65 17.20 6.00
C GLU A 460 -7.35 17.12 6.84
N GLY A 461 -6.37 16.39 6.35
CA GLY A 461 -5.13 16.08 7.06
C GLY A 461 -5.18 14.76 7.81
N ILE A 462 -4.19 13.91 7.57
CA ILE A 462 -4.10 12.56 8.12
C ILE A 462 -3.07 12.53 9.23
N LYS A 463 -3.42 11.93 10.37
CA LYS A 463 -2.45 11.71 11.46
C LYS A 463 -1.33 10.78 10.99
N GLY A 464 -0.09 11.25 11.11
CA GLY A 464 1.09 10.49 10.72
C GLY A 464 1.44 10.61 9.22
N ALA A 465 0.73 11.44 8.45
CA ALA A 465 1.15 11.77 7.09
C ALA A 465 2.54 12.41 7.08
N LEU A 466 3.36 12.03 6.10
CA LEU A 466 4.67 12.65 5.87
C LEU A 466 4.50 14.01 5.18
N PHE A 467 3.49 14.13 4.34
CA PHE A 467 3.19 15.32 3.57
C PHE A 467 1.84 15.89 3.99
N ASP A 468 1.85 17.17 4.32
CA ASP A 468 0.62 17.95 4.58
C ASP A 468 -0.03 18.47 3.27
N ALA A 469 0.32 17.86 2.14
CA ALA A 469 -0.09 18.29 0.81
C ALA A 469 -1.29 17.46 0.33
N PRO A 470 -2.47 18.09 0.08
CA PRO A 470 -3.68 17.36 -0.26
C PRO A 470 -3.77 16.96 -1.74
N HIS A 471 -2.86 17.46 -2.59
CA HIS A 471 -2.98 17.27 -4.04
C HIS A 471 -2.48 15.91 -4.49
N VAL A 472 -3.03 15.47 -5.62
CA VAL A 472 -2.73 14.18 -6.26
C VAL A 472 -2.20 14.44 -7.65
N ALA A 473 -1.08 13.83 -8.01
CA ALA A 473 -0.53 13.83 -9.36
C ALA A 473 -0.64 12.44 -9.98
N VAL A 474 -1.04 12.39 -11.23
CA VAL A 474 -1.06 11.18 -12.05
C VAL A 474 -0.24 11.44 -13.30
N THR A 475 0.90 10.75 -13.46
CA THR A 475 1.84 11.01 -14.54
C THR A 475 2.14 9.76 -15.36
N GLY A 476 2.64 9.94 -16.59
CA GLY A 476 3.10 8.84 -17.45
C GLY A 476 2.47 8.85 -18.84
N LYS A 477 2.89 7.90 -19.66
CA LYS A 477 2.53 7.79 -21.08
C LYS A 477 1.05 7.59 -21.32
N THR A 478 0.54 8.17 -22.40
CA THR A 478 -0.83 7.93 -22.89
C THR A 478 -1.08 6.44 -23.13
N GLY A 479 -2.27 5.97 -22.77
CA GLY A 479 -2.66 4.57 -22.93
C GLY A 479 -2.21 3.61 -21.83
N LYS A 480 -1.41 4.04 -20.84
CA LYS A 480 -0.96 3.21 -19.71
C LYS A 480 -2.00 3.03 -18.59
N GLY A 481 -3.12 3.78 -18.58
CA GLY A 481 -4.21 3.62 -17.61
C GLY A 481 -4.47 4.83 -16.70
N LYS A 482 -3.81 5.97 -16.92
CA LYS A 482 -3.99 7.23 -16.16
C LYS A 482 -5.46 7.67 -16.09
N THR A 483 -6.09 7.83 -17.25
CA THR A 483 -7.48 8.30 -17.37
C THR A 483 -8.49 7.41 -16.65
N PHE A 484 -8.21 6.09 -16.59
CA PHE A 484 -9.00 5.13 -15.80
C PHE A 484 -8.90 5.44 -14.31
N LEU A 485 -7.68 5.57 -13.79
CA LEU A 485 -7.44 5.87 -12.37
C LEU A 485 -8.04 7.22 -11.97
N VAL A 486 -7.78 8.27 -12.74
CA VAL A 486 -8.36 9.62 -12.49
C VAL A 486 -9.88 9.58 -12.47
N GLY A 487 -10.48 8.86 -13.42
CA GLY A 487 -11.92 8.66 -13.46
C GLY A 487 -12.46 7.86 -12.26
N LEU A 488 -11.74 6.83 -11.81
CA LEU A 488 -12.11 6.04 -10.63
C LEU A 488 -12.10 6.91 -9.36
N LEU A 489 -11.04 7.70 -9.18
CA LEU A 489 -10.94 8.64 -8.07
C LEU A 489 -12.06 9.70 -8.11
N PHE A 490 -12.44 10.18 -9.30
CA PHE A 490 -13.53 11.11 -9.48
C PHE A 490 -14.89 10.50 -9.09
N LEU A 491 -15.19 9.29 -9.56
CA LEU A 491 -16.42 8.58 -9.17
C LEU A 491 -16.51 8.40 -7.67
N TYR A 492 -15.44 7.97 -7.02
CA TYR A 492 -15.40 7.84 -5.55
C TYR A 492 -15.60 9.17 -4.83
N SER A 493 -15.01 10.26 -5.33
CA SER A 493 -15.24 11.60 -4.78
C SER A 493 -16.69 12.05 -4.94
N SER A 494 -17.37 11.65 -6.01
CA SER A 494 -18.76 12.02 -6.24
C SER A 494 -19.73 11.43 -5.19
N PHE A 495 -19.33 10.35 -4.50
CA PHE A 495 -20.10 9.79 -3.38
C PHE A 495 -19.85 10.52 -2.06
N MET A 496 -18.72 11.22 -1.94
CA MET A 496 -18.30 11.89 -0.72
C MET A 496 -18.94 13.29 -0.61
N ASN A 497 -18.90 13.88 0.58
CA ASN A 497 -19.33 15.26 0.81
C ASN A 497 -18.27 16.26 0.33
N VAL A 498 -18.04 16.25 -0.96
CA VAL A 498 -17.07 17.08 -1.69
C VAL A 498 -17.76 17.63 -2.92
N GLN A 499 -17.56 18.90 -3.22
CA GLN A 499 -17.98 19.48 -4.48
C GLN A 499 -16.90 19.25 -5.53
N SER A 500 -17.21 18.50 -6.57
CA SER A 500 -16.25 18.02 -7.56
C SER A 500 -16.45 18.69 -8.91
N LEU A 501 -15.37 19.19 -9.48
CA LEU A 501 -15.30 19.71 -10.86
C LEU A 501 -14.33 18.85 -11.66
N PHE A 502 -14.82 18.22 -12.71
CA PHE A 502 -13.99 17.47 -13.66
C PHE A 502 -13.88 18.29 -14.95
N VAL A 503 -12.67 18.76 -15.24
CA VAL A 503 -12.36 19.47 -16.47
C VAL A 503 -11.85 18.47 -17.50
N ASP A 504 -12.65 18.24 -18.53
CA ASP A 504 -12.39 17.28 -19.60
C ASP A 504 -12.34 18.00 -20.97
N PRO A 505 -11.19 18.55 -21.34
CA PRO A 505 -11.06 19.30 -22.60
C PRO A 505 -11.38 18.47 -23.85
N LYS A 506 -11.29 17.14 -23.76
CA LYS A 506 -11.53 16.23 -24.89
C LYS A 506 -12.97 15.70 -24.97
N GLY A 507 -13.80 15.92 -23.95
CA GLY A 507 -15.19 15.46 -23.90
C GLY A 507 -15.38 13.95 -23.80
N GLU A 508 -14.36 13.20 -23.38
CA GLU A 508 -14.41 11.75 -23.34
C GLU A 508 -15.36 11.22 -22.26
N LYS A 509 -15.37 11.85 -21.07
CA LYS A 509 -16.16 11.37 -19.93
C LYS A 509 -17.65 11.46 -20.17
N ARG A 510 -18.11 12.59 -20.70
CA ARG A 510 -19.53 12.75 -21.06
C ARG A 510 -19.98 11.72 -22.07
N LYS A 511 -19.18 11.46 -23.11
CA LYS A 511 -19.48 10.46 -24.13
C LYS A 511 -19.75 9.10 -23.53
N TRP A 512 -18.82 8.61 -22.67
CA TRP A 512 -18.92 7.29 -22.07
C TRP A 512 -20.04 7.20 -21.02
N PHE A 513 -20.22 8.22 -20.20
CA PHE A 513 -21.29 8.25 -19.22
C PHE A 513 -22.66 8.29 -19.88
N THR A 514 -22.82 9.10 -20.96
CA THR A 514 -24.08 9.15 -21.72
C THR A 514 -24.38 7.80 -22.38
N LYS A 515 -23.40 7.14 -22.97
CA LYS A 515 -23.57 5.82 -23.57
C LYS A 515 -24.06 4.80 -22.52
N LEU A 516 -23.46 4.80 -21.34
CA LEU A 516 -23.87 3.90 -20.26
C LEU A 516 -25.25 4.22 -19.70
N ILE A 517 -25.59 5.51 -19.53
CA ILE A 517 -26.93 5.96 -19.12
C ILE A 517 -28.01 5.49 -20.09
N GLN A 518 -27.72 5.46 -21.39
CA GLN A 518 -28.67 5.07 -22.44
C GLN A 518 -28.74 3.57 -22.65
N ASP A 519 -27.79 2.79 -22.13
CA ASP A 519 -27.74 1.35 -22.35
C ASP A 519 -28.78 0.62 -21.47
N PRO A 520 -29.72 -0.14 -22.07
CA PRO A 520 -30.75 -0.88 -21.32
C PRO A 520 -30.20 -1.91 -20.33
N TYR A 521 -29.02 -2.48 -20.61
CA TYR A 521 -28.38 -3.43 -19.71
C TYR A 521 -28.04 -2.77 -18.39
N TYR A 522 -27.33 -1.63 -18.41
CA TYR A 522 -26.94 -0.91 -17.18
C TYR A 522 -28.14 -0.28 -16.47
N GLN A 523 -29.14 0.20 -17.20
CA GLN A 523 -30.39 0.68 -16.61
C GLN A 523 -31.09 -0.41 -15.79
N LYS A 524 -31.08 -1.64 -16.28
CA LYS A 524 -31.74 -2.78 -15.63
C LYS A 524 -30.92 -3.31 -14.45
N HIS A 525 -29.60 -3.51 -14.62
CA HIS A 525 -28.77 -4.21 -13.65
C HIS A 525 -28.12 -3.27 -12.62
N TYR A 526 -27.86 -2.01 -12.98
CA TYR A 526 -27.18 -1.02 -12.14
C TYR A 526 -27.95 0.31 -12.02
N PRO A 527 -29.26 0.28 -11.68
CA PRO A 527 -30.11 1.48 -11.72
C PRO A 527 -29.63 2.60 -10.81
N LEU A 528 -29.09 2.30 -9.62
CA LEU A 528 -28.53 3.30 -8.72
C LEU A 528 -27.34 4.04 -9.30
N PHE A 529 -26.48 3.34 -10.04
CA PHE A 529 -25.34 3.95 -10.69
C PHE A 529 -25.75 4.85 -11.85
N VAL A 530 -26.68 4.38 -12.66
CA VAL A 530 -27.25 5.16 -13.77
C VAL A 530 -27.93 6.44 -13.24
N GLU A 531 -28.75 6.34 -12.20
CA GLU A 531 -29.37 7.49 -11.54
C GLU A 531 -28.34 8.48 -11.00
N HIS A 532 -27.26 7.99 -10.42
CA HIS A 532 -26.18 8.83 -9.92
C HIS A 532 -25.48 9.60 -11.05
N LEU A 533 -25.17 8.94 -12.16
CA LEU A 533 -24.58 9.60 -13.33
C LEU A 533 -25.53 10.64 -13.93
N GLN A 534 -26.85 10.38 -13.96
CA GLN A 534 -27.87 11.33 -14.43
C GLN A 534 -27.98 12.59 -13.55
N LYS A 535 -27.68 12.47 -12.25
CA LYS A 535 -27.68 13.61 -11.30
C LYS A 535 -26.47 14.53 -11.45
N MET A 536 -25.42 14.09 -12.16
CA MET A 536 -24.25 14.94 -12.41
C MET A 536 -24.61 16.06 -13.38
N SER A 537 -24.00 17.22 -13.21
CA SER A 537 -24.13 18.35 -14.13
C SER A 537 -23.13 18.22 -15.28
N TYR A 538 -23.64 18.19 -16.51
CA TYR A 538 -22.82 18.15 -17.71
C TYR A 538 -22.86 19.53 -18.39
N VAL A 539 -21.75 20.22 -18.41
CA VAL A 539 -21.61 21.54 -18.99
C VAL A 539 -20.73 21.45 -20.24
N THR A 540 -21.31 21.71 -21.40
CA THR A 540 -20.58 21.77 -22.65
C THR A 540 -20.48 23.23 -23.09
N LEU A 541 -19.27 23.74 -23.20
CA LEU A 541 -18.96 25.05 -23.72
C LEU A 541 -18.82 24.96 -25.25
N ASP A 542 -19.84 25.41 -25.94
CA ASP A 542 -19.91 25.42 -27.40
C ASP A 542 -19.95 26.88 -27.89
N ALA A 543 -18.92 27.30 -28.62
CA ALA A 543 -18.78 28.64 -29.15
C ALA A 543 -19.77 28.97 -30.30
N THR A 544 -20.50 27.97 -30.83
CA THR A 544 -21.57 28.17 -31.80
C THR A 544 -22.88 28.56 -31.13
N ASN A 545 -23.03 28.30 -29.84
CA ASN A 545 -24.22 28.61 -29.06
C ASN A 545 -24.11 29.98 -28.38
N PRO A 546 -24.93 30.98 -28.77
CA PRO A 546 -24.87 32.31 -28.16
C PRO A 546 -25.04 32.34 -26.64
N ARG A 547 -25.66 31.33 -26.03
CA ARG A 547 -25.80 31.21 -24.57
C ARG A 547 -24.48 30.98 -23.86
N ASN A 548 -23.45 30.56 -24.59
CA ASN A 548 -22.12 30.32 -24.04
C ASN A 548 -21.14 31.47 -24.26
N TYR A 549 -21.55 32.55 -24.99
CA TYR A 549 -20.67 33.67 -25.23
C TYR A 549 -20.25 34.36 -23.93
N GLY A 550 -18.97 34.49 -23.70
CA GLY A 550 -18.42 35.15 -22.52
C GLY A 550 -18.49 34.37 -21.21
N VAL A 551 -18.91 33.11 -21.22
CA VAL A 551 -18.95 32.30 -19.96
C VAL A 551 -17.56 32.14 -19.33
N LEU A 552 -16.50 32.27 -20.10
CA LEU A 552 -15.10 32.32 -19.66
C LEU A 552 -14.49 33.72 -19.73
N ASP A 553 -15.30 34.78 -19.96
CA ASP A 553 -14.78 36.14 -20.04
C ASP A 553 -14.25 36.59 -18.66
N PRO A 554 -12.96 36.91 -18.54
CA PRO A 554 -12.38 37.30 -17.24
C PRO A 554 -12.98 38.59 -16.69
N ILE A 555 -13.44 39.51 -17.59
CA ILE A 555 -14.11 40.74 -17.15
C ILE A 555 -15.43 40.41 -16.47
N VAL A 556 -16.17 39.41 -16.98
CA VAL A 556 -17.46 38.99 -16.43
C VAL A 556 -17.29 38.20 -15.13
N CYS A 557 -16.41 37.21 -15.17
CA CYS A 557 -16.36 36.15 -14.15
C CYS A 557 -15.46 36.47 -12.93
N LEU A 558 -14.42 37.30 -13.10
CA LEU A 558 -13.36 37.39 -12.12
C LEU A 558 -13.44 38.69 -11.30
N SER A 559 -12.70 38.75 -10.19
CA SER A 559 -12.46 39.96 -9.42
C SER A 559 -11.69 40.98 -10.25
N ARG A 560 -11.76 42.28 -9.87
CA ARG A 560 -11.04 43.33 -10.59
C ARG A 560 -9.54 43.03 -10.83
N VAL A 561 -8.87 42.57 -9.78
CA VAL A 561 -7.43 42.30 -9.82
C VAL A 561 -7.12 41.11 -10.73
N ASP A 562 -7.88 40.02 -10.56
CA ASP A 562 -7.71 38.80 -11.36
C ASP A 562 -8.12 39.01 -12.81
N ALA A 563 -9.24 39.72 -13.05
CA ALA A 563 -9.73 40.05 -14.37
C ALA A 563 -8.68 40.83 -15.19
N LYS A 564 -8.03 41.83 -14.55
CA LYS A 564 -6.98 42.61 -15.21
C LYS A 564 -5.82 41.74 -15.66
N GLN A 565 -5.34 40.87 -14.78
CA GLN A 565 -4.20 40.01 -15.09
C GLN A 565 -4.55 38.99 -16.16
N VAL A 566 -5.67 38.28 -16.00
CA VAL A 566 -6.10 37.23 -16.94
C VAL A 566 -6.41 37.79 -18.32
N ALA A 567 -7.12 38.93 -18.40
CA ALA A 567 -7.41 39.57 -19.66
C ALA A 567 -6.12 39.98 -20.40
N GLN A 568 -5.11 40.50 -19.68
CA GLN A 568 -3.81 40.80 -20.25
C GLN A 568 -3.11 39.51 -20.74
N ASP A 569 -3.08 38.45 -19.94
CA ASP A 569 -2.43 37.19 -20.29
C ASP A 569 -3.10 36.53 -21.49
N MET A 570 -4.43 36.59 -21.60
CA MET A 570 -5.20 36.09 -22.76
C MET A 570 -4.85 36.83 -24.03
N ILE A 571 -4.79 38.16 -23.99
CA ILE A 571 -4.44 38.97 -25.16
C ILE A 571 -2.99 38.75 -25.60
N ASP A 572 -2.06 38.65 -24.61
CA ASP A 572 -0.62 38.39 -24.89
C ASP A 572 -0.40 36.97 -25.47
N GLU A 573 -1.22 35.97 -25.09
CA GLU A 573 -1.15 34.62 -25.66
C GLU A 573 -1.62 34.58 -27.11
N LEU A 574 -2.68 35.32 -27.44
CA LEU A 574 -3.19 35.41 -28.82
C LEU A 574 -2.21 36.10 -29.77
N SER A 575 -1.65 37.18 -29.32
CA SER A 575 -0.69 38.00 -30.08
C SER A 575 0.37 38.60 -29.15
N PRO A 576 1.53 37.94 -29.04
CA PRO A 576 2.56 38.36 -28.11
C PRO A 576 2.98 39.82 -28.30
N LEU A 577 2.73 40.61 -27.26
CA LEU A 577 3.02 42.06 -27.29
C LEU A 577 4.52 42.36 -27.16
N GLY A 578 5.34 41.38 -26.84
CA GLY A 578 6.81 41.47 -26.74
C GLY A 578 7.29 42.64 -25.91
N THR A 579 8.12 43.52 -26.48
CA THR A 579 8.64 44.74 -25.87
C THR A 579 7.91 45.99 -26.29
N ASN A 580 6.79 45.86 -27.01
CA ASN A 580 6.04 47.02 -27.50
C ASN A 580 5.26 47.71 -26.38
N HIS A 581 5.87 48.73 -25.78
CA HIS A 581 5.28 49.45 -24.66
C HIS A 581 4.04 50.28 -25.04
N LEU A 582 3.88 50.67 -26.30
CA LEU A 582 2.72 51.41 -26.78
C LEU A 582 1.50 50.49 -26.75
N LEU A 583 1.57 49.31 -27.39
CA LEU A 583 0.48 48.35 -27.42
C LEU A 583 0.14 47.83 -25.99
N LYS A 584 1.17 47.48 -25.21
CA LYS A 584 0.94 47.06 -23.80
C LYS A 584 0.24 48.13 -23.00
N GLY A 585 0.68 49.38 -23.13
CA GLY A 585 0.07 50.50 -22.43
C GLY A 585 -1.40 50.75 -22.85
N ALA A 586 -1.70 50.61 -24.13
CA ALA A 586 -3.05 50.75 -24.64
C ALA A 586 -4.00 49.63 -24.16
N VAL A 587 -3.53 48.36 -24.20
CA VAL A 587 -4.28 47.21 -23.73
C VAL A 587 -4.59 47.36 -22.24
N LEU A 588 -3.59 47.69 -21.40
CA LEU A 588 -3.75 47.90 -19.97
C LEU A 588 -4.76 49.03 -19.65
N LYS A 589 -4.71 50.14 -20.40
CA LYS A 589 -5.66 51.25 -20.24
C LYS A 589 -7.07 50.82 -20.64
N GLY A 590 -7.21 50.12 -21.77
CA GLY A 590 -8.51 49.58 -22.21
C GLY A 590 -9.13 48.63 -21.18
N ILE A 591 -8.35 47.68 -20.64
CA ILE A 591 -8.83 46.78 -19.59
C ILE A 591 -9.23 47.58 -18.34
N GLN A 592 -8.46 48.59 -17.95
CA GLN A 592 -8.78 49.43 -16.80
C GLN A 592 -10.04 50.23 -16.97
N GLU A 593 -10.28 50.79 -18.14
CA GLU A 593 -11.49 51.55 -18.47
C GLU A 593 -12.73 50.66 -18.42
N VAL A 594 -12.67 49.50 -19.04
CA VAL A 594 -13.78 48.50 -19.02
C VAL A 594 -14.08 48.03 -17.61
N LEU A 595 -13.06 47.84 -16.77
CA LEU A 595 -13.29 47.44 -15.39
C LEU A 595 -13.96 48.54 -14.54
N VAL A 596 -13.67 49.81 -14.84
CA VAL A 596 -14.36 50.96 -14.20
C VAL A 596 -15.83 50.98 -14.62
N GLN A 597 -16.13 50.78 -15.89
CA GLN A 597 -17.51 50.68 -16.42
C GLN A 597 -18.26 49.51 -15.76
N LYS A 598 -17.62 48.36 -15.57
CA LYS A 598 -18.21 47.22 -14.83
C LYS A 598 -18.57 47.62 -13.39
N GLU A 599 -17.70 48.32 -12.70
CA GLU A 599 -17.96 48.77 -11.31
C GLU A 599 -19.07 49.80 -11.25
N ALA A 600 -19.27 50.60 -12.33
CA ALA A 600 -20.40 51.48 -12.49
C ALA A 600 -21.73 50.77 -12.80
N GLY A 601 -21.73 49.41 -12.87
CA GLY A 601 -22.92 48.62 -13.13
C GLY A 601 -23.27 48.44 -14.58
N GLN A 602 -22.36 48.80 -15.51
CA GLN A 602 -22.58 48.55 -16.93
C GLN A 602 -22.31 47.11 -17.29
N GLN A 603 -23.08 46.62 -18.25
CA GLN A 603 -22.86 45.28 -18.83
C GLN A 603 -21.69 45.41 -19.82
N VAL A 604 -20.55 44.85 -19.44
CA VAL A 604 -19.30 44.92 -20.21
C VAL A 604 -18.55 43.62 -20.17
N GLY A 605 -17.74 43.37 -21.20
CA GLY A 605 -16.84 42.22 -21.30
C GLY A 605 -15.59 42.55 -22.11
N LEU A 606 -14.77 41.55 -22.39
CA LEU A 606 -13.47 41.74 -23.00
C LEU A 606 -13.52 42.30 -24.43
N MET A 607 -14.63 42.17 -25.13
CA MET A 607 -14.83 42.79 -26.45
C MET A 607 -14.85 44.34 -26.39
N HIS A 608 -15.28 44.94 -25.28
CA HIS A 608 -15.19 46.40 -25.09
C HIS A 608 -13.73 46.89 -24.99
N VAL A 609 -12.80 46.01 -24.55
CA VAL A 609 -11.35 46.33 -24.62
C VAL A 609 -10.90 46.37 -26.08
N VAL A 610 -11.36 45.45 -26.90
CA VAL A 610 -11.07 45.45 -28.35
C VAL A 610 -11.61 46.71 -28.99
N GLU A 611 -12.87 47.11 -28.73
CA GLU A 611 -13.45 48.35 -29.24
C GLU A 611 -12.71 49.60 -28.77
N TYR A 612 -12.27 49.62 -27.51
CA TYR A 612 -11.43 50.73 -27.02
C TYR A 612 -10.14 50.88 -27.82
N LEU A 613 -9.47 49.76 -28.17
CA LEU A 613 -8.27 49.78 -29.01
C LEU A 613 -8.54 50.29 -30.41
N GLU A 614 -9.66 49.89 -31.01
CA GLU A 614 -10.07 50.35 -32.36
C GLU A 614 -10.39 51.83 -32.44
N GLN A 615 -10.80 52.44 -31.34
CA GLN A 615 -11.13 53.88 -31.27
C GLN A 615 -9.93 54.75 -30.99
N MET A 616 -8.73 54.18 -30.77
CA MET A 616 -7.55 54.95 -30.48
C MET A 616 -7.00 55.69 -31.69
N GLU A 617 -6.47 56.93 -31.53
CA GLU A 617 -5.94 57.73 -32.60
C GLU A 617 -4.67 57.13 -33.20
N GLN A 618 -3.88 56.40 -32.41
CA GLN A 618 -2.63 55.76 -32.88
C GLN A 618 -2.98 54.61 -33.85
N LYS A 619 -2.50 54.74 -35.06
CA LYS A 619 -2.76 53.77 -36.15
C LYS A 619 -2.38 52.36 -35.77
N GLU A 620 -1.23 52.16 -35.16
CA GLU A 620 -0.74 50.85 -34.74
C GLU A 620 -1.65 50.19 -33.69
N VAL A 621 -2.20 50.96 -32.74
CA VAL A 621 -3.11 50.45 -31.72
C VAL A 621 -4.49 50.10 -32.34
N ARG A 622 -4.95 50.90 -33.26
CA ARG A 622 -6.21 50.65 -33.97
C ARG A 622 -6.16 49.39 -34.83
N GLU A 623 -5.10 49.24 -35.63
CA GLU A 623 -4.87 48.07 -36.46
C GLU A 623 -4.76 46.79 -35.62
N TYR A 624 -4.17 46.89 -34.40
CA TYR A 624 -4.09 45.80 -33.42
C TYR A 624 -5.51 45.44 -32.90
N GLY A 625 -6.34 46.44 -32.61
CA GLY A 625 -7.76 46.21 -32.20
C GLY A 625 -8.54 45.52 -33.29
N GLU A 626 -8.43 45.99 -34.56
CA GLU A 626 -9.05 45.35 -35.73
C GLU A 626 -8.59 43.90 -35.92
N PHE A 627 -7.29 43.60 -35.73
CA PHE A 627 -6.73 42.27 -35.77
C PHE A 627 -7.33 41.35 -34.69
N LEU A 628 -7.46 41.85 -33.46
CA LEU A 628 -8.05 41.08 -32.36
C LEU A 628 -9.52 40.77 -32.64
N ARG A 629 -10.30 41.75 -33.16
CA ARG A 629 -11.70 41.54 -33.53
C ARG A 629 -11.85 40.43 -34.58
N LEU A 630 -11.08 40.48 -35.65
CA LEU A 630 -11.09 39.47 -36.72
C LEU A 630 -10.64 38.10 -36.20
N THR A 631 -9.78 38.05 -35.19
CA THR A 631 -9.30 36.80 -34.58
C THR A 631 -10.36 36.16 -33.70
N VAL A 632 -11.18 36.99 -33.03
CA VAL A 632 -12.24 36.51 -32.11
C VAL A 632 -13.52 36.15 -32.88
N GLU A 633 -13.89 36.92 -33.91
CA GLU A 633 -15.10 36.64 -34.69
C GLU A 633 -15.08 35.22 -35.27
N ASP A 634 -16.21 34.54 -35.19
CA ASP A 634 -16.42 33.19 -35.71
C ASP A 634 -15.39 32.13 -35.20
N SER A 635 -14.93 32.32 -33.99
CA SER A 635 -13.95 31.40 -33.38
C SER A 635 -14.36 30.94 -31.97
N ILE A 636 -13.65 29.94 -31.43
CA ILE A 636 -13.86 29.45 -30.07
C ILE A 636 -13.64 30.54 -29.01
N LEU A 637 -12.94 31.63 -29.34
CA LEU A 637 -12.68 32.74 -28.45
C LEU A 637 -13.91 33.49 -27.98
N ARG A 638 -15.05 33.35 -28.65
CA ARG A 638 -16.35 33.90 -28.19
C ARG A 638 -16.75 33.40 -26.80
N LEU A 639 -16.21 32.26 -26.36
CA LEU A 639 -16.36 31.78 -24.97
C LEU A 639 -15.68 32.68 -23.94
N GLY A 640 -14.57 33.36 -24.31
CA GLY A 640 -13.76 34.22 -23.43
C GLY A 640 -13.79 35.71 -23.76
N PHE A 641 -14.36 36.07 -24.92
CA PHE A 641 -14.49 37.44 -25.38
C PHE A 641 -15.98 37.74 -25.67
N SER A 642 -16.56 38.64 -24.89
CA SER A 642 -17.98 38.96 -24.95
C SER A 642 -18.24 40.43 -24.71
N TYR A 643 -19.48 40.83 -24.90
CA TYR A 643 -20.01 42.13 -24.46
C TYR A 643 -20.64 42.06 -23.05
N GLY A 644 -20.46 40.94 -22.33
CA GLY A 644 -21.06 40.70 -21.03
C GLY A 644 -22.51 40.24 -21.08
N GLU A 645 -22.93 39.62 -22.19
CA GLU A 645 -24.32 39.24 -22.44
C GLU A 645 -24.81 38.13 -21.50
N ASN A 646 -23.90 37.24 -21.14
CA ASN A 646 -24.22 36.10 -20.28
C ASN A 646 -23.51 36.20 -18.94
N PRO A 647 -24.11 35.68 -17.85
CA PRO A 647 -23.40 35.50 -16.60
C PRO A 647 -22.28 34.49 -16.79
N GLY A 648 -21.21 34.64 -16.06
CA GLY A 648 -20.11 33.64 -16.02
C GLY A 648 -20.59 32.27 -15.60
N LEU A 649 -19.70 31.29 -15.70
CA LEU A 649 -19.97 29.92 -15.24
C LEU A 649 -20.40 29.88 -13.78
N ASP A 650 -21.53 29.23 -13.52
CA ASP A 650 -22.01 28.92 -12.17
C ASP A 650 -22.02 27.41 -11.95
N PHE A 651 -21.25 26.98 -10.94
CA PHE A 651 -21.15 25.57 -10.55
C PHE A 651 -21.73 25.35 -9.15
N ASN A 652 -23.05 25.47 -9.03
CA ASN A 652 -23.74 25.15 -7.77
C ASN A 652 -23.98 23.64 -7.62
N ALA A 653 -23.91 22.86 -8.70
CA ALA A 653 -24.05 21.42 -8.64
C ALA A 653 -22.91 20.78 -7.81
N LYS A 654 -23.24 19.70 -7.11
CA LYS A 654 -22.27 18.94 -6.31
C LYS A 654 -21.16 18.34 -7.18
N THR A 655 -21.54 17.81 -8.34
CA THR A 655 -20.59 17.17 -9.26
C THR A 655 -20.82 17.73 -10.65
N THR A 656 -19.81 18.33 -11.24
CA THR A 656 -19.86 18.93 -12.57
C THR A 656 -18.77 18.35 -13.45
N ILE A 657 -19.14 18.01 -14.68
CA ILE A 657 -18.22 17.64 -15.76
C ILE A 657 -18.29 18.76 -16.80
N LEU A 658 -17.16 19.40 -17.02
CA LEU A 658 -17.00 20.51 -17.94
C LEU A 658 -16.18 20.08 -19.15
N GLU A 659 -16.73 20.25 -20.34
CA GLU A 659 -16.05 20.04 -21.61
C GLU A 659 -16.09 21.31 -22.47
N ILE A 660 -15.12 21.46 -23.37
CA ILE A 660 -15.07 22.55 -24.33
C ILE A 660 -15.10 21.94 -25.73
N GLN A 661 -16.17 22.24 -26.49
CA GLN A 661 -16.33 21.74 -27.84
C GLN A 661 -15.32 22.41 -28.77
N ASP A 662 -14.76 21.60 -29.71
CA ASP A 662 -13.81 22.05 -30.73
C ASP A 662 -12.50 22.63 -30.20
N LEU A 663 -12.17 22.39 -28.93
CA LEU A 663 -10.88 22.76 -28.35
C LEU A 663 -9.76 21.93 -28.99
N LYS A 664 -8.86 22.57 -29.71
CA LYS A 664 -7.69 21.95 -30.33
C LYS A 664 -6.45 22.30 -29.50
N LEU A 665 -5.99 21.37 -28.71
CA LEU A 665 -4.76 21.55 -27.95
C LEU A 665 -3.53 21.20 -28.82
N PRO A 666 -2.42 21.94 -28.70
CA PRO A 666 -1.19 21.60 -29.40
C PRO A 666 -0.72 20.19 -28.99
N ASN A 667 0.08 19.53 -29.82
CA ASN A 667 0.73 18.29 -29.41
C ASN A 667 1.87 18.60 -28.44
N ASP A 668 2.11 17.70 -27.49
CA ASP A 668 3.06 17.82 -26.38
C ASP A 668 4.52 18.11 -26.84
N ASN A 669 4.86 17.69 -28.07
CA ASN A 669 6.21 17.81 -28.61
C ASN A 669 6.42 19.07 -29.50
N VAL A 670 5.38 19.91 -29.65
CA VAL A 670 5.47 21.13 -30.46
C VAL A 670 5.98 22.28 -29.61
N ARG A 671 7.04 22.95 -30.07
CA ARG A 671 7.56 24.14 -29.40
C ARG A 671 6.57 25.31 -29.50
N PRO A 672 6.47 26.19 -28.48
CA PRO A 672 5.54 27.33 -28.49
C PRO A 672 5.66 28.26 -29.69
N GLU A 673 6.84 28.33 -30.27
CA GLU A 673 7.10 29.16 -31.48
C GLU A 673 6.41 28.62 -32.74
N LEU A 674 6.05 27.32 -32.73
CA LEU A 674 5.44 26.61 -33.85
C LEU A 674 3.92 26.43 -33.69
N TYR A 675 3.32 27.03 -32.67
CA TYR A 675 1.88 26.91 -32.45
C TYR A 675 1.09 27.57 -33.58
N THR A 676 0.06 26.85 -34.01
CA THR A 676 -0.93 27.38 -34.96
C THR A 676 -1.84 28.39 -34.28
N ASP A 677 -2.57 29.17 -35.06
CA ASP A 677 -3.60 30.09 -34.54
C ASP A 677 -4.66 29.34 -33.73
N ALA A 678 -5.03 28.11 -34.14
CA ALA A 678 -5.97 27.28 -33.39
C ALA A 678 -5.41 26.87 -32.01
N ASP A 679 -4.11 26.53 -31.94
CA ASP A 679 -3.45 26.19 -30.66
C ASP A 679 -3.46 27.42 -29.74
N ARG A 680 -3.07 28.60 -30.22
CA ARG A 680 -3.05 29.84 -29.44
C ARG A 680 -4.45 30.23 -28.93
N LYS A 681 -5.49 30.10 -29.75
CA LYS A 681 -6.89 30.33 -29.36
C LYS A 681 -7.30 29.40 -28.24
N SER A 682 -6.94 28.13 -28.33
CA SER A 682 -7.22 27.13 -27.29
C SER A 682 -6.48 27.42 -25.99
N LEU A 683 -5.18 27.74 -26.05
CA LEU A 683 -4.36 28.12 -24.88
C LEU A 683 -4.91 29.38 -24.19
N CYS A 684 -5.33 30.37 -24.96
CA CYS A 684 -5.96 31.59 -24.45
C CYS A 684 -7.18 31.28 -23.57
N LEU A 685 -8.08 30.39 -24.04
CA LEU A 685 -9.24 29.96 -23.23
C LEU A 685 -8.84 29.14 -22.02
N MET A 686 -7.82 28.29 -22.12
CA MET A 686 -7.34 27.50 -21.01
C MET A 686 -6.80 28.36 -19.86
N ILE A 687 -6.19 29.51 -20.15
CA ILE A 687 -5.72 30.47 -19.13
C ILE A 687 -6.92 30.95 -18.28
N SER A 688 -8.01 31.38 -18.92
CA SER A 688 -9.19 31.82 -18.20
C SER A 688 -9.85 30.70 -17.42
N LEU A 689 -9.99 29.52 -18.04
CA LEU A 689 -10.54 28.32 -17.38
C LEU A 689 -9.71 27.90 -16.16
N GLY A 690 -8.39 27.89 -16.27
CA GLY A 690 -7.50 27.56 -15.15
C GLY A 690 -7.65 28.53 -13.97
N ARG A 691 -7.75 29.83 -14.26
CA ARG A 691 -8.01 30.84 -13.23
C ARG A 691 -9.39 30.68 -12.60
N PHE A 692 -10.38 30.34 -13.41
CA PHE A 692 -11.71 30.02 -12.93
C PHE A 692 -11.69 28.81 -11.97
N CYS A 693 -10.97 27.75 -12.31
CA CYS A 693 -10.79 26.57 -11.46
C CYS A 693 -10.11 26.94 -10.12
N GLU A 694 -9.09 27.79 -10.14
CA GLU A 694 -8.46 28.29 -8.92
C GLU A 694 -9.48 29.03 -8.03
N MET A 695 -10.30 29.88 -8.60
CA MET A 695 -11.35 30.60 -7.86
C MET A 695 -12.47 29.67 -7.36
N PHE A 696 -12.84 28.67 -8.14
CA PHE A 696 -13.78 27.65 -7.71
C PHE A 696 -13.35 26.98 -6.41
N GLY A 697 -12.06 26.64 -6.30
CA GLY A 697 -11.48 26.09 -5.06
C GLY A 697 -11.41 27.08 -3.90
N LYS A 698 -11.37 28.38 -4.15
CA LYS A 698 -11.22 29.44 -3.12
C LYS A 698 -12.52 30.08 -2.67
N ARG A 699 -13.63 29.89 -3.38
CA ARG A 699 -14.88 30.65 -3.22
C ARG A 699 -15.55 30.51 -1.85
N ASP A 700 -15.44 29.35 -1.24
CA ASP A 700 -16.08 29.05 0.04
C ASP A 700 -15.23 28.04 0.83
N SER A 701 -14.45 28.49 1.78
CA SER A 701 -13.57 27.67 2.61
C SER A 701 -14.33 26.69 3.54
N SER A 702 -15.65 26.84 3.68
CA SER A 702 -16.48 25.88 4.44
C SER A 702 -16.84 24.65 3.64
N LYS A 703 -16.74 24.72 2.31
CA LYS A 703 -17.02 23.61 1.40
C LYS A 703 -15.74 22.96 0.90
N LYS A 704 -15.71 21.66 1.02
CA LYS A 704 -14.63 20.85 0.45
C LYS A 704 -14.79 20.77 -1.06
N THR A 705 -13.73 21.04 -1.79
CA THR A 705 -13.73 21.03 -3.27
C THR A 705 -12.64 20.10 -3.79
N ALA A 706 -12.93 19.43 -4.89
CA ALA A 706 -11.98 18.61 -5.62
C ALA A 706 -12.03 18.97 -7.11
N ILE A 707 -10.90 19.37 -7.66
CA ILE A 707 -10.77 19.73 -9.08
C ILE A 707 -9.94 18.64 -9.75
N TYR A 708 -10.55 18.00 -10.73
CA TYR A 708 -9.90 17.01 -11.59
C TYR A 708 -9.55 17.68 -12.89
N PHE A 709 -8.27 17.78 -13.17
CA PHE A 709 -7.77 18.45 -14.34
C PHE A 709 -7.00 17.46 -15.22
N THR A 710 -7.58 17.13 -16.38
CA THR A 710 -6.92 16.29 -17.38
C THR A 710 -6.14 17.16 -18.37
N GLU A 711 -5.09 16.59 -18.98
CA GLU A 711 -4.22 17.30 -19.95
C GLU A 711 -3.52 18.55 -19.35
N ALA A 712 -3.09 18.48 -18.12
CA ALA A 712 -2.50 19.63 -17.40
C ALA A 712 -1.19 20.13 -18.01
N TRP A 713 -0.49 19.34 -18.83
CA TRP A 713 0.73 19.73 -19.55
C TRP A 713 0.52 20.99 -20.42
N VAL A 714 -0.73 21.23 -20.86
CA VAL A 714 -1.11 22.40 -21.65
C VAL A 714 -0.73 23.70 -20.94
N PHE A 715 -0.89 23.75 -19.63
CA PHE A 715 -0.54 24.94 -18.83
C PHE A 715 0.98 25.19 -18.76
N ASN A 716 1.80 24.16 -18.88
CA ASN A 716 3.24 24.31 -18.76
C ASN A 716 3.89 24.99 -19.97
N ASN A 717 3.15 25.10 -21.07
CA ASN A 717 3.61 25.74 -22.29
C ASN A 717 3.56 27.26 -22.25
N SER A 718 2.91 27.86 -21.23
CA SER A 718 2.87 29.30 -21.01
C SER A 718 3.28 29.69 -19.60
N ASN A 719 3.83 30.91 -19.42
CA ASN A 719 4.16 31.44 -18.09
C ASN A 719 2.89 31.65 -17.25
N ALA A 720 1.81 32.11 -17.87
CA ALA A 720 0.52 32.28 -17.22
C ALA A 720 -0.04 30.93 -16.72
N GLY A 721 -0.01 29.91 -17.56
CA GLY A 721 -0.47 28.56 -17.19
C GLY A 721 0.32 27.96 -16.02
N ARG A 722 1.66 28.03 -16.06
CA ARG A 722 2.50 27.58 -14.93
C ARG A 722 2.15 28.29 -13.62
N SER A 723 1.90 29.60 -13.69
CA SER A 723 1.50 30.39 -12.52
C SER A 723 0.16 29.91 -11.95
N ILE A 724 -0.81 29.52 -12.78
CA ILE A 724 -2.11 29.03 -12.38
C ILE A 724 -1.99 27.69 -11.67
N ILE A 725 -1.27 26.71 -12.26
CA ILE A 725 -1.03 25.41 -11.60
C ILE A 725 -0.35 25.61 -10.26
N ALA A 726 0.70 26.43 -10.20
CA ALA A 726 1.41 26.74 -8.97
C ALA A 726 0.50 27.42 -7.92
N ALA A 727 -0.41 28.30 -8.35
CA ALA A 727 -1.38 28.94 -7.45
C ALA A 727 -2.40 27.95 -6.90
N MET A 728 -2.98 27.09 -7.74
CA MET A 728 -3.89 26.03 -7.33
C MET A 728 -3.22 25.06 -6.32
N ALA A 729 -1.98 24.67 -6.60
CA ALA A 729 -1.24 23.74 -5.75
C ALA A 729 -0.80 24.34 -4.39
N ARG A 730 -0.60 25.67 -4.27
CA ARG A 730 -0.19 26.31 -3.02
C ARG A 730 -1.32 26.47 -2.00
N VAL A 731 -2.57 26.52 -2.44
CA VAL A 731 -3.70 26.98 -1.61
C VAL A 731 -4.52 25.83 -1.06
N GLY A 732 -4.23 24.59 -1.46
CA GLY A 732 -5.10 23.42 -1.23
C GLY A 732 -5.56 23.21 0.21
N ARG A 733 -4.63 23.10 1.18
CA ARG A 733 -4.99 22.71 2.55
C ARG A 733 -5.76 23.80 3.30
N SER A 734 -5.32 25.05 3.22
CA SER A 734 -5.95 26.14 3.96
C SER A 734 -7.39 26.42 3.51
N GLN A 735 -7.77 25.96 2.33
CA GLN A 735 -9.09 26.17 1.73
C GLN A 735 -9.87 24.87 1.48
N MET A 736 -9.41 23.74 2.02
CA MET A 736 -10.02 22.43 1.80
C MET A 736 -10.25 22.11 0.31
N ASN A 737 -9.33 22.58 -0.54
CA ASN A 737 -9.36 22.36 -1.96
C ASN A 737 -8.32 21.31 -2.36
N GLN A 738 -8.72 20.32 -3.14
CA GLN A 738 -7.87 19.27 -3.64
C GLN A 738 -7.77 19.37 -5.17
N LEU A 739 -6.54 19.31 -5.67
CA LEU A 739 -6.26 19.21 -7.09
C LEU A 739 -5.82 17.78 -7.42
N VAL A 740 -6.47 17.16 -8.37
CA VAL A 740 -6.06 15.90 -9.00
C VAL A 740 -5.62 16.23 -10.43
N LEU A 741 -4.33 16.14 -10.67
CA LEU A 741 -3.68 16.59 -11.90
C LEU A 741 -3.25 15.39 -12.73
N ASP A 742 -3.76 15.24 -13.96
CA ASP A 742 -3.28 14.27 -14.95
C ASP A 742 -2.36 14.98 -15.96
N THR A 743 -1.14 14.48 -16.06
CA THR A 743 -0.15 14.99 -17.02
C THR A 743 0.70 13.86 -17.59
N GLN A 744 1.46 14.13 -18.65
CA GLN A 744 2.34 13.12 -19.23
C GLN A 744 3.70 13.07 -18.52
N PHE A 745 4.26 14.22 -18.18
CA PHE A 745 5.62 14.33 -17.64
C PHE A 745 5.60 14.74 -16.17
N ILE A 746 6.46 14.12 -15.35
CA ILE A 746 6.61 14.52 -13.94
C ILE A 746 7.19 15.93 -13.82
N GLY A 747 7.89 16.39 -14.86
CA GLY A 747 8.37 17.75 -14.98
C GLY A 747 7.27 18.82 -15.00
N ASP A 748 6.07 18.45 -15.46
CA ASP A 748 4.91 19.35 -15.55
C ASP A 748 4.36 19.80 -14.20
N LEU A 749 4.69 19.06 -13.12
CA LEU A 749 4.28 19.43 -11.76
C LEU A 749 5.00 20.67 -11.23
N GLY A 750 5.87 21.28 -12.03
CA GLY A 750 6.61 22.49 -11.69
C GLY A 750 8.00 22.24 -11.11
N SER A 751 8.53 23.23 -10.38
CA SER A 751 9.82 23.14 -9.70
C SER A 751 9.78 22.10 -8.57
N ASP A 752 10.94 21.68 -8.07
CA ASP A 752 11.02 20.69 -6.97
C ASP A 752 10.28 21.14 -5.69
N LYS A 753 10.15 22.45 -5.48
CA LYS A 753 9.33 22.99 -4.38
C LYS A 753 7.83 22.83 -4.64
N GLU A 754 7.41 22.95 -5.90
CA GLU A 754 6.01 22.84 -6.30
C GLU A 754 5.56 21.39 -6.35
N LYS A 755 6.44 20.49 -6.80
CA LYS A 755 6.22 19.02 -6.72
C LYS A 755 5.95 18.54 -5.30
N GLY A 756 6.51 19.18 -4.29
CA GLY A 756 6.25 18.91 -2.88
C GLY A 756 4.81 19.19 -2.42
N ASN A 757 3.99 19.88 -3.22
CA ASN A 757 2.57 20.10 -2.93
C ASN A 757 1.68 18.89 -3.29
N PHE A 758 2.22 17.90 -4.01
CA PHE A 758 1.53 16.67 -4.35
C PHE A 758 1.90 15.57 -3.34
N GLY A 759 1.01 15.34 -2.37
CA GLY A 759 1.23 14.35 -1.30
C GLY A 759 1.01 12.91 -1.76
N VAL A 760 0.28 12.71 -2.87
CA VAL A 760 0.06 11.43 -3.52
C VAL A 760 0.46 11.52 -4.98
N VAL A 761 1.29 10.58 -5.44
CA VAL A 761 1.72 10.54 -6.83
C VAL A 761 1.52 9.13 -7.38
N PHE A 762 0.89 9.05 -8.54
CA PHE A 762 0.79 7.84 -9.34
C PHE A 762 1.61 8.03 -10.61
N ALA A 763 2.70 7.30 -10.72
CA ALA A 763 3.61 7.40 -11.86
C ALA A 763 3.54 6.13 -12.71
N PHE A 764 2.87 6.23 -13.84
CA PHE A 764 2.90 5.21 -14.89
C PHE A 764 4.19 5.35 -15.70
N ASP A 765 4.58 4.31 -16.41
CA ASP A 765 5.78 4.31 -17.20
C ASP A 765 5.75 5.38 -18.32
N GLU A 766 6.83 6.16 -18.41
CA GLU A 766 7.12 7.10 -19.49
C GLU A 766 8.63 7.05 -19.80
N ASP A 767 8.96 6.58 -20.99
CA ASP A 767 10.33 6.24 -21.39
C ASP A 767 11.34 7.36 -21.17
N SER A 768 10.93 8.60 -21.46
CA SER A 768 11.79 9.80 -21.37
C SER A 768 11.92 10.36 -19.95
N GLU A 769 11.09 9.90 -19.00
CA GLU A 769 11.01 10.48 -17.66
C GLU A 769 11.39 9.51 -16.54
N ARG A 770 11.73 8.24 -16.86
CA ARG A 770 11.99 7.19 -15.85
C ARG A 770 12.93 7.65 -14.74
N GLU A 771 14.07 8.24 -15.08
CA GLU A 771 15.05 8.73 -14.09
C GLU A 771 14.47 9.83 -13.19
N LYS A 772 13.72 10.77 -13.78
CA LYS A 772 13.09 11.86 -13.05
C LYS A 772 11.96 11.34 -12.14
N ILE A 773 11.19 10.37 -12.61
CA ILE A 773 10.16 9.70 -11.81
C ILE A 773 10.78 8.99 -10.62
N LEU A 774 11.82 8.16 -10.82
CA LEU A 774 12.52 7.48 -9.74
C LEU A 774 13.08 8.48 -8.72
N THR A 775 13.72 9.56 -9.19
CA THR A 775 14.24 10.63 -8.33
C THR A 775 13.13 11.28 -7.50
N HIS A 776 11.99 11.61 -8.13
CA HIS A 776 10.86 12.21 -7.43
C HIS A 776 10.27 11.28 -6.36
N LEU A 777 10.16 9.99 -6.67
CA LEU A 777 9.72 8.96 -5.74
C LEU A 777 10.78 8.62 -4.66
N ARG A 778 11.97 9.23 -4.73
CA ARG A 778 13.12 8.96 -3.86
C ARG A 778 13.62 7.52 -3.95
N LEU A 779 13.46 6.91 -5.12
CA LEU A 779 14.04 5.62 -5.45
C LEU A 779 15.45 5.81 -6.04
N GLU A 780 16.30 4.82 -5.87
CA GLU A 780 17.62 4.83 -6.51
C GLU A 780 17.49 4.71 -8.03
N VAL A 781 18.22 5.56 -8.75
CA VAL A 781 18.33 5.46 -10.21
C VAL A 781 19.40 4.41 -10.52
N ASN A 782 18.97 3.16 -10.64
CA ASN A 782 19.81 2.02 -10.97
C ASN A 782 19.15 1.14 -12.04
N GLU A 783 19.90 0.23 -12.64
CA GLU A 783 19.42 -0.63 -13.71
C GLU A 783 18.18 -1.46 -13.30
N ALA A 784 18.15 -1.94 -12.06
CA ALA A 784 17.03 -2.75 -11.55
C ALA A 784 15.72 -1.94 -11.50
N ASN A 785 15.74 -0.73 -10.92
CA ASN A 785 14.56 0.12 -10.84
C ASN A 785 14.11 0.65 -12.21
N LEU A 786 15.06 0.95 -13.11
CA LEU A 786 14.75 1.33 -14.48
C LEU A 786 14.11 0.17 -15.26
N ALA A 787 14.63 -1.03 -15.11
CA ALA A 787 14.07 -2.24 -15.71
C ALA A 787 12.67 -2.53 -15.16
N GLU A 788 12.50 -2.47 -13.84
CA GLU A 788 11.18 -2.66 -13.21
C GLU A 788 10.13 -1.67 -13.75
N MET A 789 10.54 -0.42 -13.97
CA MET A 789 9.65 0.58 -14.53
C MET A 789 9.32 0.31 -16.00
N SER A 790 10.30 -0.11 -16.80
CA SER A 790 10.11 -0.42 -18.22
C SER A 790 9.19 -1.63 -18.45
N HIS A 791 9.17 -2.57 -17.51
CA HIS A 791 8.35 -3.78 -17.58
C HIS A 791 6.90 -3.57 -17.10
N MET A 792 6.55 -2.36 -16.67
CA MET A 792 5.17 -2.07 -16.25
C MET A 792 4.19 -2.21 -17.41
N ILE A 793 3.19 -3.06 -17.20
CA ILE A 793 2.08 -3.23 -18.14
C ILE A 793 1.01 -2.15 -17.96
N LYS A 794 0.05 -2.08 -18.88
CA LYS A 794 -1.11 -1.19 -18.77
C LYS A 794 -1.88 -1.47 -17.49
N GLY A 795 -2.14 -0.43 -16.70
CA GLY A 795 -2.82 -0.53 -15.40
C GLY A 795 -1.88 -0.65 -14.21
N GLN A 796 -0.56 -0.73 -14.42
CA GLN A 796 0.43 -0.69 -13.34
C GLN A 796 1.07 0.69 -13.22
N CYS A 797 1.30 1.14 -11.98
CA CYS A 797 2.04 2.37 -11.70
C CYS A 797 2.80 2.27 -10.38
N TRP A 798 3.81 3.10 -10.21
CA TRP A 798 4.35 3.42 -8.90
C TRP A 798 3.41 4.38 -8.17
N MET A 799 3.14 4.11 -6.91
CA MET A 799 2.38 4.99 -6.03
C MET A 799 3.25 5.49 -4.91
N LEU A 800 3.34 6.81 -4.76
CA LEU A 800 3.77 7.47 -3.53
C LEU A 800 2.51 7.79 -2.73
N ASP A 801 2.39 7.25 -1.54
CA ASP A 801 1.21 7.43 -0.69
C ASP A 801 1.38 8.61 0.30
N PRO A 802 0.31 9.03 1.01
CA PRO A 802 0.37 10.19 1.93
C PRO A 802 1.38 10.04 3.07
N TYR A 803 1.79 8.82 3.38
CA TYR A 803 2.78 8.53 4.42
C TYR A 803 4.22 8.52 3.89
N GLY A 804 4.40 8.83 2.60
CA GLY A 804 5.70 8.85 1.94
C GLY A 804 6.24 7.47 1.57
N ARG A 805 5.37 6.45 1.54
CA ARG A 805 5.73 5.09 1.15
C ARG A 805 5.57 4.92 -0.35
N VAL A 806 6.46 4.15 -0.94
CA VAL A 806 6.44 3.87 -2.37
C VAL A 806 6.28 2.38 -2.61
N GLY A 807 5.33 2.03 -3.46
CA GLY A 807 5.07 0.67 -3.88
C GLY A 807 4.45 0.63 -5.27
N LYS A 808 4.54 -0.52 -5.93
CA LYS A 808 3.93 -0.77 -7.23
C LYS A 808 2.47 -1.15 -7.05
N LEU A 809 1.57 -0.47 -7.74
CA LEU A 809 0.13 -0.62 -7.67
C LEU A 809 -0.41 -1.21 -8.98
N ASN A 810 -1.19 -2.27 -8.88
CA ASN A 810 -2.06 -2.76 -9.93
C ASN A 810 -3.42 -2.08 -9.76
N VAL A 811 -3.73 -1.11 -10.63
CA VAL A 811 -4.98 -0.34 -10.58
C VAL A 811 -6.15 -1.24 -10.99
N HIS A 812 -7.17 -1.31 -10.13
CA HIS A 812 -8.31 -2.19 -10.35
C HIS A 812 -9.60 -1.62 -9.76
N SER A 813 -10.72 -1.86 -10.43
CA SER A 813 -12.07 -1.62 -9.91
C SER A 813 -12.79 -2.95 -9.70
N LEU A 814 -13.47 -3.10 -8.58
CA LEU A 814 -14.27 -4.29 -8.28
C LEU A 814 -15.62 -4.33 -9.04
N PHE A 815 -15.99 -3.21 -9.69
CA PHE A 815 -17.32 -2.99 -10.25
C PHE A 815 -17.26 -2.89 -11.77
N GLU A 816 -18.02 -3.75 -12.44
CA GLU A 816 -18.09 -3.83 -13.89
C GLU A 816 -18.61 -2.50 -14.49
N GLU A 817 -19.69 -1.95 -13.92
CA GLU A 817 -20.30 -0.71 -14.37
C GLU A 817 -19.36 0.50 -14.24
N MET A 818 -18.53 0.55 -13.17
CA MET A 818 -17.51 1.59 -13.05
C MET A 818 -16.42 1.40 -14.10
N THR A 819 -15.99 0.15 -14.31
CA THR A 819 -15.00 -0.18 -15.34
C THR A 819 -15.49 0.22 -16.72
N ALA A 820 -16.75 -0.07 -17.04
CA ALA A 820 -17.37 0.31 -18.31
C ALA A 820 -17.47 1.84 -18.48
N ALA A 821 -17.87 2.56 -17.43
CA ALA A 821 -17.94 4.02 -17.44
C ALA A 821 -16.58 4.71 -17.65
N LEU A 822 -15.49 4.01 -17.30
CA LEU A 822 -14.13 4.56 -17.36
C LEU A 822 -13.33 4.08 -18.58
N GLN A 823 -13.92 3.31 -19.46
CA GLN A 823 -13.28 2.89 -20.72
C GLN A 823 -12.97 4.12 -21.59
N THR A 824 -11.85 4.03 -22.33
CA THR A 824 -11.44 5.08 -23.29
C THR A 824 -11.39 4.57 -24.73
N THR A 825 -11.57 3.26 -24.94
CA THR A 825 -11.56 2.60 -26.24
C THR A 825 -12.76 1.68 -26.38
N GLU A 826 -13.39 1.67 -27.56
CA GLU A 826 -14.48 0.75 -27.83
C GLU A 826 -13.95 -0.69 -27.83
N LYS A 827 -14.36 -1.47 -26.83
CA LYS A 827 -14.27 -2.93 -26.89
C LYS A 827 -15.63 -3.48 -27.30
N THR A 828 -15.60 -4.56 -28.06
CA THR A 828 -16.71 -5.34 -28.64
C THR A 828 -17.93 -5.45 -27.72
N SER A 829 -19.11 -5.40 -28.32
CA SER A 829 -20.42 -5.47 -27.66
C SER A 829 -20.62 -6.67 -26.74
N HIS A 830 -21.43 -6.49 -25.68
CA HIS A 830 -21.81 -7.51 -24.67
C HIS A 830 -22.29 -8.87 -25.22
N SER A 831 -22.72 -8.93 -26.46
CA SER A 831 -23.09 -10.18 -27.14
C SER A 831 -21.94 -11.20 -27.28
N GLN A 832 -20.68 -10.75 -27.19
CA GLN A 832 -19.51 -11.66 -27.23
C GLN A 832 -19.05 -12.10 -25.83
N VAL A 833 -19.45 -11.42 -24.76
CA VAL A 833 -19.13 -11.81 -23.38
C VAL A 833 -20.08 -12.91 -22.93
N GLU A 834 -21.38 -12.85 -23.29
CA GLU A 834 -22.34 -13.94 -23.00
C GLU A 834 -21.98 -15.23 -23.75
N GLU A 835 -21.38 -15.17 -24.94
CA GLU A 835 -20.89 -16.36 -25.65
C GLU A 835 -19.61 -16.96 -25.02
N GLN A 836 -18.75 -16.14 -24.42
CA GLN A 836 -17.56 -16.62 -23.73
C GLN A 836 -17.88 -17.23 -22.36
N ASP A 837 -18.80 -16.64 -21.59
CA ASP A 837 -19.24 -17.20 -20.30
C ASP A 837 -20.04 -18.50 -20.48
N THR A 838 -20.77 -18.65 -21.59
CA THR A 838 -21.47 -19.90 -21.92
C THR A 838 -20.50 -21.02 -22.35
N LEU A 839 -19.35 -20.66 -22.93
CA LEU A 839 -18.29 -21.61 -23.31
C LEU A 839 -17.42 -22.05 -22.12
N ILE A 840 -17.34 -21.26 -21.05
CA ILE A 840 -16.60 -21.59 -19.81
C ILE A 840 -17.46 -22.45 -18.86
N MET A 841 -18.80 -22.44 -19.02
CA MET A 841 -19.72 -23.28 -18.25
C MET A 841 -20.08 -24.62 -18.94
N GLN A 842 -19.63 -24.88 -20.11
CA GLN A 842 -19.65 -26.21 -20.77
C GLN A 842 -18.28 -26.90 -20.69
#